data_b17b4b029054cdb84196cc8290a2fa53
#
_entry.id   b17b4b029054cdb84196cc8290a2fa53
#
_cell.length_a   1.000
_cell.length_b   1.000
_cell.length_c   1.000
_cell.angle_alpha   90.00
_cell.angle_beta   90.00
_cell.angle_gamma   90.00
#
_symmetry.space_group_name_H-M   'P 1'
#
loop_
_entity.id
_entity.type
_entity.pdbx_description
1 polymer ?
#
loop_
_entity_poly.entity_id
_entity_poly.type
_entity_poly.pdbx_seq_one_letter_code
_entity_poly.pdbx_strand_id
1 'polypeptide(L)'
;MMKQFYDLKAKHPDAVLLFRCGDFYETYAKDAVTAAQVLGITLTHRNNKGRTQSVEMAGFPYHALDTYLPKLIRSGFRVAICDQLEDPKLTKKLVKRGITELVTPGVALDDTVLESRKNNFLAALTYGKADLGIAFLDISTGEFLVAEGSTEYIDKLLNDFAPKEVLVAQGRKGKFAETFGSKYFVFELEDWAFSAPTARTRLCKHFEIKSLKGFGVDHLETAITSAGAIMAYLELTQHKETGHITRLSRIEEDHFVRMDKFTVRNLELLHPMADDGRSLLDVIDRTLSPMGARLLRRWLLFPLRSVKMIQQRQDGVEYFFKAPEFAELCTDCLGRVGDVERLVSKAAVGRINPRELQQLRLALESIALIKRACEHADNEQMRAFGTALDACEALHELIAKSLVPDPPLLLNRGHVIAAGVDAELDELRSISASGKDYLQQIRDREGIASLKISFNNVFGYYIEVRNTYKDQVPADWIRKQTLVNAERYITQELKDYEEKILGAEDKIAVIETRIFNELIETTKKYIAPLQLDASTLAALDCLYAFSVVAREHNYIRPSVDESTTLDIRAGRHPVIETLLPPGESYVPNDVRLDTTKQQIIIITGPNMAGKSALLRQTALITLLAQVGAFVPAEQAQIGMVDKIFTRVGASDNISMGESTFMVEMSEAANIMNNLSERSLVLFDELGRGTSTYDGISIAWAIVEHLHENGTCRPRTLFATHYHELNEMEKLFERVKNWNVSVREVNGRIVFLRKLTRGGSEHSFGIHVAKIAGMPGRIVKRSEQILHDLEANNARNGTVEKMERLPSLGGTDGMQLSFFQLDDPVLQQIRDELLNLDVNNLTPIEALNKLNDIKRILKGG
;
A
#
# COMPACT_ATOMS: atom_id res chain seq x y z
N MET A 1 -25.72 -12.76 33.01
CA MET A 1 -25.25 -11.93 31.91
C MET A 1 -23.80 -11.46 32.13
N MET A 2 -23.47 -10.65 33.14
CA MET A 2 -22.07 -10.21 33.41
C MET A 2 -21.07 -11.37 33.55
N LYS A 3 -21.49 -12.50 34.19
CA LYS A 3 -20.66 -13.71 34.24
C LYS A 3 -20.32 -14.22 32.84
N GLN A 4 -21.30 -14.30 31.93
CA GLN A 4 -21.05 -14.71 30.54
C GLN A 4 -20.09 -13.74 29.84
N PHE A 5 -20.20 -12.40 30.06
CA PHE A 5 -19.30 -11.41 29.53
C PHE A 5 -17.85 -11.67 29.99
N TYR A 6 -17.62 -11.81 31.29
CA TYR A 6 -16.26 -12.03 31.81
C TYR A 6 -15.69 -13.40 31.42
N ASP A 7 -16.52 -14.43 31.34
CA ASP A 7 -16.10 -15.77 30.88
C ASP A 7 -15.63 -15.73 29.39
N LEU A 8 -16.31 -14.94 28.55
CA LEU A 8 -15.92 -14.73 27.15
C LEU A 8 -14.73 -13.78 27.01
N LYS A 9 -14.69 -12.70 27.80
CA LYS A 9 -13.56 -11.76 27.81
C LYS A 9 -12.26 -12.44 28.26
N ALA A 10 -12.31 -13.36 29.20
CA ALA A 10 -11.15 -14.12 29.65
C ALA A 10 -10.51 -14.98 28.54
N LYS A 11 -11.29 -15.38 27.53
CA LYS A 11 -10.79 -16.11 26.36
C LYS A 11 -10.11 -15.21 25.33
N HIS A 12 -10.48 -13.92 25.28
CA HIS A 12 -9.95 -12.92 24.35
C HIS A 12 -9.64 -11.62 25.11
N PRO A 13 -8.64 -11.64 25.98
CA PRO A 13 -8.31 -10.51 26.87
C PRO A 13 -7.85 -9.27 26.12
N ASP A 14 -7.28 -9.45 24.94
CA ASP A 14 -6.72 -8.45 24.04
C ASP A 14 -7.72 -7.83 23.06
N ALA A 15 -8.93 -8.42 22.92
CA ALA A 15 -9.95 -7.93 22.01
C ALA A 15 -11.05 -7.12 22.73
N VAL A 16 -11.51 -6.04 22.13
CA VAL A 16 -12.71 -5.31 22.58
C VAL A 16 -13.92 -6.21 22.36
N LEU A 17 -14.63 -6.57 23.44
CA LEU A 17 -15.77 -7.47 23.37
C LEU A 17 -17.07 -6.69 23.16
N LEU A 18 -17.68 -6.80 21.99
CA LEU A 18 -19.01 -6.31 21.67
C LEU A 18 -20.03 -7.40 22.02
N PHE A 19 -20.74 -7.19 23.11
CA PHE A 19 -21.62 -8.21 23.71
C PHE A 19 -23.09 -7.89 23.44
N ARG A 20 -23.79 -8.71 22.67
CA ARG A 20 -25.17 -8.50 22.31
C ARG A 20 -26.13 -8.58 23.50
N CYS A 21 -26.84 -7.49 23.77
CA CYS A 21 -27.85 -7.35 24.83
C CYS A 21 -29.15 -6.79 24.21
N GLY A 22 -30.07 -7.67 23.81
CA GLY A 22 -31.28 -7.24 23.09
C GLY A 22 -30.93 -6.52 21.79
N ASP A 23 -31.33 -5.27 21.66
CA ASP A 23 -31.12 -4.44 20.47
C ASP A 23 -29.81 -3.64 20.50
N PHE A 24 -28.90 -3.91 21.42
CA PHE A 24 -27.64 -3.22 21.57
C PHE A 24 -26.44 -4.17 21.58
N TYR A 25 -25.32 -3.72 21.07
CA TYR A 25 -24.01 -4.20 21.45
C TYR A 25 -23.50 -3.35 22.59
N GLU A 26 -23.26 -3.99 23.74
CA GLU A 26 -22.74 -3.37 24.94
C GLU A 26 -21.32 -3.84 25.20
N THR A 27 -20.50 -2.97 25.73
CA THR A 27 -19.14 -3.30 26.19
C THR A 27 -18.94 -2.76 27.60
N TYR A 28 -18.03 -3.36 28.40
CA TYR A 28 -17.94 -3.11 29.84
C TYR A 28 -16.48 -2.92 30.27
N ALA A 29 -16.28 -2.27 31.42
CA ALA A 29 -15.01 -2.02 32.06
C ALA A 29 -14.02 -1.31 31.10
N LYS A 30 -12.78 -1.76 31.00
CA LYS A 30 -11.74 -1.17 30.12
C LYS A 30 -12.19 -1.09 28.66
N ASP A 31 -12.89 -2.09 28.16
CA ASP A 31 -13.41 -2.11 26.79
C ASP A 31 -14.40 -0.96 26.56
N ALA A 32 -15.23 -0.64 27.55
CA ALA A 32 -16.17 0.47 27.46
C ALA A 32 -15.45 1.83 27.37
N VAL A 33 -14.39 2.01 28.13
CA VAL A 33 -13.56 3.25 28.08
C VAL A 33 -12.92 3.39 26.70
N THR A 34 -12.31 2.31 26.22
CA THR A 34 -11.68 2.29 24.87
C THR A 34 -12.72 2.57 23.78
N ALA A 35 -13.85 1.87 23.82
CA ALA A 35 -14.92 2.05 22.82
C ALA A 35 -15.48 3.49 22.86
N ALA A 36 -15.72 4.04 24.05
CA ALA A 36 -16.22 5.42 24.18
C ALA A 36 -15.24 6.45 23.57
N GLN A 37 -13.94 6.28 23.82
CA GLN A 37 -12.90 7.18 23.28
C GLN A 37 -12.80 7.10 21.75
N VAL A 38 -12.75 5.88 21.21
CA VAL A 38 -12.54 5.66 19.76
C VAL A 38 -13.80 5.98 18.95
N LEU A 39 -14.97 5.60 19.45
CA LEU A 39 -16.24 5.73 18.74
C LEU A 39 -16.91 7.10 18.94
N GLY A 40 -16.51 7.85 19.96
CA GLY A 40 -17.16 9.10 20.34
C GLY A 40 -18.57 8.89 20.95
N ILE A 41 -18.81 7.72 21.56
CA ILE A 41 -20.08 7.38 22.21
C ILE A 41 -20.03 7.63 23.73
N THR A 42 -21.20 7.80 24.33
CA THR A 42 -21.31 8.13 25.76
C THR A 42 -20.85 6.96 26.64
N LEU A 43 -19.92 7.22 27.56
CA LEU A 43 -19.56 6.31 28.62
C LEU A 43 -20.55 6.44 29.76
N THR A 44 -21.21 5.37 30.11
CA THR A 44 -22.20 5.28 31.18
C THR A 44 -21.76 4.26 32.23
N HIS A 45 -22.55 4.08 33.27
CA HIS A 45 -22.30 3.14 34.34
C HIS A 45 -23.49 2.20 34.54
N ARG A 46 -23.20 0.91 34.66
CA ARG A 46 -24.22 -0.09 34.99
C ARG A 46 -24.17 -0.42 36.47
N ASN A 47 -25.28 -0.16 37.17
CA ASN A 47 -25.43 -0.48 38.57
C ASN A 47 -25.84 -1.97 38.72
N ASN A 48 -25.02 -2.80 39.35
CA ASN A 48 -25.35 -4.16 39.68
C ASN A 48 -26.18 -4.14 40.98
N LYS A 49 -27.45 -4.60 40.92
CA LYS A 49 -28.27 -4.80 42.12
C LYS A 49 -27.54 -5.76 43.08
N GLY A 50 -27.06 -5.23 44.24
CA GLY A 50 -26.43 -5.98 45.29
C GLY A 50 -24.92 -5.92 45.43
N ARG A 51 -24.21 -5.11 44.63
CA ARG A 51 -22.77 -4.79 44.80
C ARG A 51 -22.52 -3.26 44.77
N THR A 52 -21.61 -2.79 45.59
CA THR A 52 -21.24 -1.38 45.77
C THR A 52 -20.41 -0.80 44.64
N GLN A 53 -20.06 -1.57 43.61
CA GLN A 53 -19.27 -1.08 42.51
C GLN A 53 -20.10 -1.02 41.20
N SER A 54 -20.22 0.17 40.64
CA SER A 54 -20.69 0.39 39.27
C SER A 54 -19.61 0.00 38.29
N VAL A 55 -19.99 -0.56 37.15
CA VAL A 55 -19.06 -0.94 36.05
C VAL A 55 -19.31 0.01 34.89
N GLU A 56 -18.24 0.57 34.34
CA GLU A 56 -18.29 1.37 33.12
C GLU A 56 -18.95 0.57 32.00
N MET A 57 -19.79 1.24 31.21
CA MET A 57 -20.53 0.65 30.12
C MET A 57 -20.60 1.67 28.97
N ALA A 58 -20.38 1.19 27.76
CA ALA A 58 -20.68 1.89 26.52
C ALA A 58 -21.43 0.95 25.57
N GLY A 59 -22.22 1.48 24.66
CA GLY A 59 -22.93 0.63 23.71
C GLY A 59 -23.61 1.43 22.62
N PHE A 60 -23.98 0.72 21.57
CA PHE A 60 -24.67 1.26 20.40
C PHE A 60 -25.69 0.24 19.88
N PRO A 61 -26.73 0.70 19.13
CA PRO A 61 -27.72 -0.19 18.54
C PRO A 61 -27.07 -1.24 17.62
N TYR A 62 -27.54 -2.50 17.67
CA TYR A 62 -26.90 -3.59 16.93
C TYR A 62 -26.87 -3.37 15.41
N HIS A 63 -27.89 -2.71 14.87
CA HIS A 63 -27.95 -2.38 13.44
C HIS A 63 -26.95 -1.31 13.01
N ALA A 64 -26.26 -0.67 13.95
CA ALA A 64 -25.18 0.29 13.69
C ALA A 64 -23.77 -0.34 13.74
N LEU A 65 -23.68 -1.68 13.82
CA LEU A 65 -22.41 -2.40 13.86
C LEU A 65 -21.49 -1.98 12.68
N ASP A 66 -22.05 -1.94 11.47
CA ASP A 66 -21.31 -1.57 10.25
C ASP A 66 -20.76 -0.13 10.26
N THR A 67 -21.30 0.73 11.14
CA THR A 67 -20.80 2.11 11.32
C THR A 67 -19.69 2.20 12.34
N TYR A 68 -19.74 1.40 13.40
CA TYR A 68 -18.85 1.51 14.56
C TYR A 68 -17.69 0.51 14.53
N LEU A 69 -17.90 -0.72 14.04
CA LEU A 69 -16.86 -1.73 13.91
C LEU A 69 -15.65 -1.23 13.09
N PRO A 70 -15.83 -0.59 11.92
CA PRO A 70 -14.71 -0.09 11.13
C PRO A 70 -13.82 0.92 11.87
N LYS A 71 -14.42 1.75 12.74
CA LYS A 71 -13.65 2.73 13.51
C LYS A 71 -12.73 2.06 14.53
N LEU A 72 -13.19 1.01 15.21
CA LEU A 72 -12.37 0.24 16.14
C LEU A 72 -11.23 -0.47 15.41
N ILE A 73 -11.54 -1.15 14.29
CA ILE A 73 -10.54 -1.90 13.50
C ILE A 73 -9.48 -0.97 12.90
N ARG A 74 -9.89 0.17 12.32
CA ARG A 74 -8.94 1.17 11.76
C ARG A 74 -8.06 1.81 12.83
N SER A 75 -8.53 1.85 14.08
CA SER A 75 -7.73 2.30 15.23
C SER A 75 -6.80 1.21 15.77
N GLY A 76 -6.70 0.04 15.11
CA GLY A 76 -5.79 -1.05 15.44
C GLY A 76 -6.33 -2.00 16.52
N PHE A 77 -7.60 -1.91 16.91
CA PHE A 77 -8.16 -2.81 17.91
C PHE A 77 -8.69 -4.10 17.28
N ARG A 78 -8.49 -5.21 17.98
CA ARG A 78 -9.15 -6.49 17.71
C ARG A 78 -10.53 -6.44 18.37
N VAL A 79 -11.55 -6.92 17.68
CA VAL A 79 -12.94 -6.86 18.14
C VAL A 79 -13.57 -8.23 18.13
N ALA A 80 -14.03 -8.71 19.29
CA ALA A 80 -14.79 -9.95 19.40
C ALA A 80 -16.28 -9.64 19.36
N ILE A 81 -16.97 -10.13 18.35
CA ILE A 81 -18.42 -9.98 18.21
C ILE A 81 -19.08 -11.16 18.90
N CYS A 82 -19.93 -10.87 19.88
CA CYS A 82 -20.64 -11.87 20.66
C CYS A 82 -22.15 -11.75 20.47
N ASP A 83 -22.75 -12.74 19.81
CA ASP A 83 -24.17 -12.78 19.52
C ASP A 83 -24.93 -13.78 20.35
N GLN A 84 -26.25 -13.68 20.31
CA GLN A 84 -27.20 -14.62 20.92
C GLN A 84 -27.29 -15.86 20.06
N LEU A 85 -26.98 -17.04 20.62
CA LEU A 85 -26.99 -18.32 19.90
C LEU A 85 -28.36 -19.00 19.96
N GLU A 86 -29.33 -18.43 20.68
CA GLU A 86 -30.68 -18.95 20.89
C GLU A 86 -31.68 -17.82 20.70
N ASP A 87 -32.85 -18.14 20.15
CA ASP A 87 -33.94 -17.16 20.02
C ASP A 87 -34.47 -16.79 21.43
N PRO A 88 -34.45 -15.51 21.80
CA PRO A 88 -34.97 -15.03 23.09
C PRO A 88 -36.43 -15.35 23.31
N LYS A 89 -37.24 -15.50 22.25
CA LYS A 89 -38.66 -15.80 22.32
C LYS A 89 -38.94 -17.27 22.72
N LEU A 90 -38.00 -18.18 22.44
CA LEU A 90 -38.15 -19.62 22.69
C LEU A 90 -37.55 -20.07 24.03
N THR A 91 -36.78 -19.20 24.70
CA THR A 91 -36.06 -19.55 25.92
C THR A 91 -36.56 -18.79 27.14
N LYS A 92 -37.00 -19.54 28.18
CA LYS A 92 -37.37 -19.00 29.51
C LYS A 92 -36.16 -18.72 30.42
N LYS A 93 -34.94 -19.11 29.98
CA LYS A 93 -33.69 -18.96 30.71
C LYS A 93 -32.88 -17.81 30.11
N LEU A 94 -31.74 -17.45 30.73
CA LEU A 94 -30.81 -16.51 30.17
C LEU A 94 -30.27 -17.03 28.84
N VAL A 95 -30.51 -16.30 27.77
CA VAL A 95 -30.06 -16.62 26.40
C VAL A 95 -28.57 -16.92 26.37
N LYS A 96 -28.17 -18.02 25.76
CA LYS A 96 -26.78 -18.40 25.56
C LYS A 96 -26.16 -17.49 24.51
N ARG A 97 -24.96 -17.02 24.81
CA ARG A 97 -24.17 -16.16 23.89
C ARG A 97 -22.83 -16.77 23.62
N GLY A 98 -22.29 -16.50 22.44
CA GLY A 98 -20.97 -16.96 22.03
C GLY A 98 -20.32 -15.97 21.09
N ILE A 99 -19.00 -16.06 20.98
CA ILE A 99 -18.26 -15.30 19.99
C ILE A 99 -18.55 -15.92 18.63
N THR A 100 -19.14 -15.14 17.76
CA THR A 100 -19.46 -15.52 16.38
C THR A 100 -18.34 -15.17 15.44
N GLU A 101 -17.59 -14.10 15.74
CA GLU A 101 -16.48 -13.63 14.92
C GLU A 101 -15.47 -12.85 15.76
N LEU A 102 -14.19 -12.99 15.42
CA LEU A 102 -13.11 -12.15 15.93
C LEU A 102 -12.52 -11.36 14.73
N VAL A 103 -12.91 -10.11 14.61
CA VAL A 103 -12.42 -9.21 13.54
C VAL A 103 -11.16 -8.52 13.99
N THR A 104 -10.12 -8.58 13.17
CA THR A 104 -8.83 -7.92 13.41
C THR A 104 -8.42 -7.10 12.20
N PRO A 105 -7.45 -6.16 12.34
CA PRO A 105 -7.02 -5.36 11.21
C PRO A 105 -6.56 -6.18 9.99
N GLY A 106 -5.95 -7.35 10.21
CA GLY A 106 -5.42 -8.21 9.15
C GLY A 106 -6.44 -9.16 8.51
N VAL A 107 -7.59 -9.44 9.15
CA VAL A 107 -8.59 -10.42 8.66
C VAL A 107 -9.98 -9.82 8.47
N ALA A 108 -10.05 -8.58 8.07
CA ALA A 108 -11.31 -7.92 7.73
C ALA A 108 -11.80 -8.32 6.33
N LEU A 109 -13.10 -8.61 6.20
CA LEU A 109 -13.79 -8.92 4.93
C LEU A 109 -14.82 -7.86 4.54
N ASP A 110 -15.16 -6.97 5.45
CA ASP A 110 -16.19 -5.96 5.26
C ASP A 110 -15.64 -4.76 4.48
N ASP A 111 -16.34 -4.39 3.38
CA ASP A 111 -15.96 -3.24 2.54
C ASP A 111 -15.95 -1.91 3.28
N THR A 112 -16.69 -1.79 4.38
CA THR A 112 -16.67 -0.59 5.22
C THR A 112 -15.34 -0.41 5.96
N VAL A 113 -14.60 -1.50 6.18
CA VAL A 113 -13.26 -1.51 6.79
C VAL A 113 -12.17 -1.36 5.73
N LEU A 114 -12.36 -2.02 4.59
CA LEU A 114 -11.35 -2.15 3.53
C LEU A 114 -11.27 -0.90 2.64
N GLU A 115 -10.06 -0.59 2.17
CA GLU A 115 -9.85 0.35 1.08
C GLU A 115 -9.95 -0.43 -0.25
N SER A 116 -10.84 0.00 -1.17
CA SER A 116 -11.13 -0.75 -2.39
C SER A 116 -9.90 -0.94 -3.30
N ARG A 117 -9.07 0.08 -3.43
CA ARG A 117 -7.88 0.11 -4.31
C ARG A 117 -6.60 -0.39 -3.64
N LYS A 118 -6.66 -0.91 -2.40
CA LYS A 118 -5.50 -1.44 -1.67
C LYS A 118 -5.79 -2.84 -1.13
N ASN A 119 -4.74 -3.64 -1.04
CA ASN A 119 -4.79 -4.93 -0.35
C ASN A 119 -4.82 -4.73 1.18
N ASN A 120 -5.35 -5.73 1.87
CA ASN A 120 -5.41 -5.78 3.33
C ASN A 120 -4.63 -6.99 3.84
N PHE A 121 -3.30 -6.90 3.84
CA PHE A 121 -2.46 -8.03 4.20
C PHE A 121 -2.37 -8.27 5.70
N LEU A 122 -2.56 -9.54 6.09
CA LEU A 122 -2.06 -10.15 7.30
C LEU A 122 -0.70 -10.77 6.98
N ALA A 123 0.32 -10.55 7.82
CA ALA A 123 1.62 -11.19 7.66
C ALA A 123 1.92 -12.12 8.83
N ALA A 124 2.79 -13.12 8.62
CA ALA A 124 3.42 -13.89 9.69
C ALA A 124 4.92 -14.01 9.43
N LEU A 125 5.74 -13.89 10.48
CA LEU A 125 7.19 -13.92 10.39
C LEU A 125 7.75 -15.05 11.26
N THR A 126 8.63 -15.88 10.64
CA THR A 126 9.36 -16.95 11.32
C THR A 126 10.86 -16.67 11.26
N TYR A 127 11.52 -16.78 12.42
CA TYR A 127 12.97 -16.67 12.53
C TYR A 127 13.63 -18.04 12.32
N GLY A 128 14.36 -18.19 11.22
CA GLY A 128 15.20 -19.36 10.95
C GLY A 128 16.59 -19.24 11.56
N LYS A 129 17.50 -20.16 11.20
CA LYS A 129 18.89 -20.14 11.66
C LYS A 129 19.74 -19.10 10.91
N ALA A 130 19.54 -19.00 9.59
CA ALA A 130 20.27 -18.08 8.72
C ALA A 130 19.30 -17.08 8.07
N ASP A 131 18.15 -17.53 7.61
CA ASP A 131 17.15 -16.74 6.89
C ASP A 131 15.87 -16.57 7.70
N LEU A 132 15.11 -15.55 7.33
CA LEU A 132 13.78 -15.28 7.84
C LEU A 132 12.75 -15.75 6.82
N GLY A 133 11.64 -16.33 7.30
CA GLY A 133 10.49 -16.65 6.44
C GLY A 133 9.33 -15.73 6.72
N ILE A 134 8.67 -15.29 5.67
CA ILE A 134 7.47 -14.45 5.78
C ILE A 134 6.35 -14.99 4.88
N ALA A 135 5.13 -14.82 5.34
CA ALA A 135 3.93 -15.07 4.56
C ALA A 135 3.00 -13.86 4.63
N PHE A 136 2.31 -13.56 3.54
CA PHE A 136 1.30 -12.51 3.45
C PHE A 136 0.00 -13.12 2.92
N LEU A 137 -1.10 -12.82 3.58
CA LEU A 137 -2.44 -13.21 3.14
C LEU A 137 -3.36 -11.99 3.10
N ASP A 138 -3.99 -11.75 1.97
CA ASP A 138 -5.17 -10.90 1.89
C ASP A 138 -6.43 -11.79 1.84
N ILE A 139 -7.11 -11.92 2.96
CA ILE A 139 -8.30 -12.77 3.05
C ILE A 139 -9.44 -12.23 2.18
N SER A 140 -9.47 -10.93 1.88
CA SER A 140 -10.53 -10.34 1.07
C SER A 140 -10.42 -10.65 -0.42
N THR A 141 -9.23 -11.07 -0.89
CA THR A 141 -8.96 -11.44 -2.28
C THR A 141 -8.55 -12.90 -2.45
N GLY A 142 -8.14 -13.56 -1.36
CA GLY A 142 -7.59 -14.92 -1.39
C GLY A 142 -6.12 -14.97 -1.82
N GLU A 143 -5.45 -13.84 -1.94
CA GLU A 143 -4.04 -13.79 -2.32
C GLU A 143 -3.13 -14.23 -1.17
N PHE A 144 -2.36 -15.30 -1.39
CA PHE A 144 -1.47 -15.89 -0.40
C PHE A 144 -0.05 -16.01 -0.95
N LEU A 145 0.88 -15.24 -0.36
CA LEU A 145 2.25 -15.07 -0.84
C LEU A 145 3.23 -15.51 0.25
N VAL A 146 4.37 -16.09 -0.17
CA VAL A 146 5.46 -16.49 0.74
C VAL A 146 6.81 -16.11 0.20
N ALA A 147 7.73 -15.79 1.11
CA ALA A 147 9.13 -15.53 0.80
C ALA A 147 10.04 -15.99 1.92
N GLU A 148 11.30 -16.29 1.58
CA GLU A 148 12.36 -16.59 2.51
C GLU A 148 13.64 -15.87 2.07
N GLY A 149 14.38 -15.28 2.99
CA GLY A 149 15.59 -14.56 2.67
C GLY A 149 16.19 -13.76 3.83
N SER A 150 17.12 -12.85 3.49
CA SER A 150 17.82 -12.01 4.45
C SER A 150 16.89 -11.04 5.19
N THR A 151 17.38 -10.50 6.30
CA THR A 151 16.63 -9.48 7.08
C THR A 151 16.28 -8.27 6.23
N GLU A 152 17.20 -7.81 5.37
CA GLU A 152 17.00 -6.66 4.49
C GLU A 152 15.91 -6.93 3.44
N TYR A 153 15.88 -8.15 2.89
CA TYR A 153 14.84 -8.55 1.94
C TYR A 153 13.46 -8.62 2.61
N ILE A 154 13.38 -9.18 3.79
CA ILE A 154 12.13 -9.24 4.56
C ILE A 154 11.65 -7.84 4.99
N ASP A 155 12.59 -6.95 5.40
CA ASP A 155 12.24 -5.55 5.71
C ASP A 155 11.67 -4.82 4.49
N LYS A 156 12.26 -5.04 3.31
CA LYS A 156 11.70 -4.54 2.04
C LYS A 156 10.27 -5.02 1.85
N LEU A 157 10.02 -6.33 1.92
CA LEU A 157 8.70 -6.91 1.70
C LEU A 157 7.67 -6.38 2.71
N LEU A 158 8.05 -6.25 3.99
CA LEU A 158 7.18 -5.66 5.02
C LEU A 158 6.82 -4.19 4.70
N ASN A 159 7.75 -3.42 4.15
CA ASN A 159 7.47 -2.04 3.74
C ASN A 159 6.61 -1.98 2.48
N ASP A 160 6.86 -2.83 1.49
CA ASP A 160 6.16 -2.87 0.19
C ASP A 160 4.71 -3.33 0.33
N PHE A 161 4.47 -4.41 1.08
CA PHE A 161 3.13 -4.95 1.33
C PHE A 161 2.40 -4.23 2.45
N ALA A 162 3.10 -3.53 3.34
CA ALA A 162 2.56 -2.74 4.45
C ALA A 162 1.42 -3.46 5.20
N PRO A 163 1.67 -4.65 5.77
CA PRO A 163 0.63 -5.47 6.39
C PRO A 163 -0.03 -4.72 7.55
N LYS A 164 -1.35 -4.90 7.67
CA LYS A 164 -2.14 -4.28 8.73
C LYS A 164 -1.94 -4.97 10.09
N GLU A 165 -1.50 -6.23 10.07
CA GLU A 165 -1.20 -7.02 11.26
C GLU A 165 -0.06 -8.00 10.95
N VAL A 166 0.85 -8.21 11.90
CA VAL A 166 1.97 -9.12 11.77
C VAL A 166 1.95 -10.12 12.93
N LEU A 167 1.96 -11.40 12.61
CA LEU A 167 1.99 -12.50 13.56
C LEU A 167 3.45 -12.94 13.81
N VAL A 168 3.80 -13.09 15.07
CA VAL A 168 5.10 -13.62 15.49
C VAL A 168 4.91 -14.67 16.59
N ALA A 169 5.90 -15.55 16.78
CA ALA A 169 5.88 -16.50 17.88
C ALA A 169 5.99 -15.79 19.24
N GLN A 170 5.49 -16.43 20.28
CA GLN A 170 5.48 -15.90 21.64
C GLN A 170 6.87 -15.46 22.10
N GLY A 171 6.98 -14.27 22.75
CA GLY A 171 8.24 -13.68 23.20
C GLY A 171 9.11 -13.07 22.09
N ARG A 172 8.62 -13.00 20.83
CA ARG A 172 9.38 -12.44 19.69
C ARG A 172 9.04 -11.00 19.33
N LYS A 173 8.01 -10.41 19.94
CA LYS A 173 7.56 -9.03 19.66
C LYS A 173 8.66 -7.99 19.88
N GLY A 174 9.46 -8.13 20.96
CA GLY A 174 10.58 -7.23 21.25
C GLY A 174 11.64 -7.28 20.14
N LYS A 175 12.06 -8.51 19.77
CA LYS A 175 13.03 -8.74 18.70
C LYS A 175 12.53 -8.20 17.35
N PHE A 176 11.23 -8.37 17.05
CA PHE A 176 10.63 -7.81 15.84
C PHE A 176 10.70 -6.28 15.81
N ALA A 177 10.35 -5.62 16.93
CA ALA A 177 10.40 -4.16 17.04
C ALA A 177 11.84 -3.61 16.93
N GLU A 178 12.84 -4.29 17.49
CA GLU A 178 14.26 -3.95 17.35
C GLU A 178 14.74 -4.07 15.89
N THR A 179 14.26 -5.09 15.15
CA THR A 179 14.73 -5.37 13.78
C THR A 179 14.02 -4.52 12.72
N PHE A 180 12.67 -4.39 12.82
CA PHE A 180 11.81 -3.79 11.77
C PHE A 180 11.11 -2.51 12.21
N GLY A 181 11.31 -2.07 13.46
CA GLY A 181 10.67 -0.89 14.03
C GLY A 181 9.31 -1.17 14.65
N SER A 182 8.75 -0.15 15.32
CA SER A 182 7.51 -0.24 16.12
C SER A 182 6.24 0.18 15.38
N LYS A 183 6.33 0.49 14.10
CA LYS A 183 5.18 0.97 13.29
C LYS A 183 4.13 -0.10 12.96
N TYR A 184 4.48 -1.38 13.11
CA TYR A 184 3.61 -2.50 12.77
C TYR A 184 2.75 -2.92 13.95
N PHE A 185 1.52 -3.31 13.68
CA PHE A 185 0.66 -3.94 14.66
C PHE A 185 1.04 -5.42 14.80
N VAL A 186 1.79 -5.76 15.87
CA VAL A 186 2.36 -7.10 16.07
C VAL A 186 1.54 -7.87 17.10
N PHE A 187 1.09 -9.06 16.71
CA PHE A 187 0.38 -10.02 17.56
C PHE A 187 1.22 -11.30 17.78
N GLU A 188 1.30 -11.73 19.02
CA GLU A 188 2.04 -12.95 19.39
C GLU A 188 1.10 -14.15 19.42
N LEU A 189 1.47 -15.22 18.72
CA LEU A 189 0.82 -16.52 18.78
C LEU A 189 1.68 -17.51 19.59
N GLU A 190 1.03 -18.50 20.17
CA GLU A 190 1.70 -19.59 20.84
C GLU A 190 2.63 -20.37 19.88
N ASP A 191 3.73 -20.92 20.39
CA ASP A 191 4.78 -21.58 19.60
C ASP A 191 4.29 -22.73 18.72
N TRP A 192 3.21 -23.44 19.13
CA TRP A 192 2.64 -24.52 18.32
C TRP A 192 2.13 -24.06 16.94
N ALA A 193 1.75 -22.80 16.80
CA ALA A 193 1.32 -22.24 15.53
C ALA A 193 2.49 -22.12 14.54
N PHE A 194 3.72 -21.96 15.05
CA PHE A 194 4.96 -21.84 14.29
C PHE A 194 5.76 -23.16 14.22
N SER A 195 5.07 -24.29 14.30
CA SER A 195 5.67 -25.61 14.15
C SER A 195 5.72 -26.02 12.67
N ALA A 196 6.90 -26.21 12.09
CA ALA A 196 7.08 -26.54 10.67
C ALA A 196 6.33 -27.82 10.22
N PRO A 197 6.36 -28.96 10.98
CA PRO A 197 5.57 -30.15 10.61
C PRO A 197 4.06 -29.90 10.62
N THR A 198 3.57 -29.17 11.64
CA THR A 198 2.15 -28.82 11.78
C THR A 198 1.70 -27.87 10.68
N ALA A 199 2.53 -26.87 10.34
CA ALA A 199 2.29 -25.92 9.25
C ALA A 199 2.13 -26.64 7.92
N ARG A 200 3.08 -27.53 7.59
CA ARG A 200 3.03 -28.34 6.35
C ARG A 200 1.77 -29.19 6.28
N THR A 201 1.44 -29.90 7.36
CA THR A 201 0.22 -30.74 7.42
C THR A 201 -1.04 -29.90 7.23
N ARG A 202 -1.13 -28.73 7.87
CA ARG A 202 -2.27 -27.81 7.77
C ARG A 202 -2.45 -27.28 6.33
N LEU A 203 -1.36 -26.84 5.70
CA LEU A 203 -1.40 -26.37 4.32
C LEU A 203 -1.76 -27.48 3.33
N CYS A 204 -1.15 -28.68 3.46
CA CYS A 204 -1.51 -29.82 2.64
C CYS A 204 -2.98 -30.21 2.77
N LYS A 205 -3.53 -30.17 4.00
CA LYS A 205 -4.95 -30.42 4.25
C LYS A 205 -5.84 -29.34 3.63
N HIS A 206 -5.46 -28.07 3.76
CA HIS A 206 -6.24 -26.94 3.21
C HIS A 206 -6.33 -27.00 1.67
N PHE A 207 -5.21 -27.26 1.00
CA PHE A 207 -5.16 -27.34 -0.46
C PHE A 207 -5.53 -28.74 -1.01
N GLU A 208 -5.87 -29.69 -0.15
CA GLU A 208 -6.23 -31.08 -0.52
C GLU A 208 -5.14 -31.79 -1.33
N ILE A 209 -3.86 -31.54 -1.01
CA ILE A 209 -2.68 -32.06 -1.69
C ILE A 209 -1.79 -32.89 -0.76
N LYS A 210 -0.95 -33.75 -1.35
CA LYS A 210 0.01 -34.57 -0.60
C LYS A 210 1.37 -33.87 -0.36
N SER A 211 1.69 -32.85 -1.14
CA SER A 211 2.98 -32.16 -1.11
C SER A 211 2.86 -30.74 -1.68
N LEU A 212 3.61 -29.80 -1.12
CA LEU A 212 3.67 -28.41 -1.55
C LEU A 212 4.60 -28.19 -2.77
N LYS A 213 5.17 -29.26 -3.36
CA LYS A 213 6.06 -29.19 -4.53
C LYS A 213 5.41 -28.51 -5.73
N GLY A 214 4.10 -28.73 -5.94
CA GLY A 214 3.35 -28.12 -7.03
C GLY A 214 3.27 -26.59 -6.97
N PHE A 215 3.44 -26.00 -5.78
CA PHE A 215 3.53 -24.55 -5.60
C PHE A 215 4.96 -23.99 -5.67
N GLY A 216 5.99 -24.86 -5.85
CA GLY A 216 7.39 -24.42 -5.88
C GLY A 216 7.99 -23.96 -4.56
N VAL A 217 7.32 -24.23 -3.43
CA VAL A 217 7.68 -23.70 -2.10
C VAL A 217 8.20 -24.77 -1.14
N ASP A 218 8.24 -26.03 -1.54
CA ASP A 218 8.51 -27.18 -0.63
C ASP A 218 9.84 -27.11 0.11
N HIS A 219 10.81 -26.39 -0.43
CA HIS A 219 12.16 -26.17 0.15
C HIS A 219 12.22 -24.95 1.11
N LEU A 220 11.20 -24.09 1.15
CA LEU A 220 11.15 -22.86 1.95
C LEU A 220 10.55 -23.16 3.33
N GLU A 221 11.34 -23.74 4.23
CA GLU A 221 10.83 -24.27 5.50
C GLU A 221 10.30 -23.16 6.42
N THR A 222 11.00 -22.05 6.55
CA THR A 222 10.59 -20.93 7.40
C THR A 222 9.39 -20.18 6.81
N ALA A 223 9.30 -20.04 5.50
CA ALA A 223 8.17 -19.43 4.81
C ALA A 223 6.90 -20.29 4.91
N ILE A 224 7.03 -21.63 4.77
CA ILE A 224 5.93 -22.57 4.99
C ILE A 224 5.42 -22.49 6.44
N THR A 225 6.34 -22.38 7.41
CA THR A 225 5.99 -22.22 8.83
C THR A 225 5.17 -20.96 9.04
N SER A 226 5.57 -19.84 8.44
CA SER A 226 4.82 -18.58 8.49
C SER A 226 3.44 -18.70 7.85
N ALA A 227 3.33 -19.35 6.68
CA ALA A 227 2.05 -19.60 6.04
C ALA A 227 1.12 -20.48 6.90
N GLY A 228 1.68 -21.51 7.53
CA GLY A 228 0.94 -22.38 8.46
C GLY A 228 0.46 -21.62 9.72
N ALA A 229 1.22 -20.65 10.20
CA ALA A 229 0.83 -19.79 11.32
C ALA A 229 -0.36 -18.88 10.94
N ILE A 230 -0.39 -18.34 9.71
CA ILE A 230 -1.56 -17.60 9.21
C ILE A 230 -2.80 -18.50 9.21
N MET A 231 -2.70 -19.70 8.67
CA MET A 231 -3.85 -20.63 8.64
C MET A 231 -4.32 -21.00 10.05
N ALA A 232 -3.38 -21.17 11.01
CA ALA A 232 -3.74 -21.38 12.42
C ALA A 232 -4.48 -20.17 13.00
N TYR A 233 -4.06 -18.97 12.65
CA TYR A 233 -4.69 -17.74 13.11
C TYR A 233 -6.11 -17.59 12.56
N LEU A 234 -6.37 -17.96 11.30
CA LEU A 234 -7.73 -17.97 10.74
C LEU A 234 -8.66 -18.92 11.50
N GLU A 235 -8.16 -20.10 11.88
CA GLU A 235 -8.94 -21.04 12.72
C GLU A 235 -9.26 -20.42 14.09
N LEU A 236 -8.29 -19.76 14.73
CA LEU A 236 -8.46 -19.09 16.03
C LEU A 236 -9.43 -17.90 15.97
N THR A 237 -9.46 -17.19 14.87
CA THR A 237 -10.35 -16.04 14.63
C THR A 237 -11.74 -16.44 14.09
N GLN A 238 -12.04 -17.76 14.04
CA GLN A 238 -13.30 -18.34 13.56
C GLN A 238 -13.57 -18.14 12.06
N HIS A 239 -12.55 -17.89 11.26
CA HIS A 239 -12.66 -17.88 9.80
C HIS A 239 -12.48 -19.30 9.26
N LYS A 240 -13.58 -20.08 9.26
CA LYS A 240 -13.58 -21.51 8.89
C LYS A 240 -13.71 -21.72 7.39
N GLU A 241 -14.44 -20.84 6.71
CA GLU A 241 -14.67 -20.91 5.29
C GLU A 241 -13.54 -20.16 4.55
N THR A 242 -12.55 -20.91 4.10
CA THR A 242 -11.35 -20.39 3.43
C THR A 242 -11.15 -20.94 2.01
N GLY A 243 -12.23 -21.44 1.39
CA GLY A 243 -12.20 -22.10 0.07
C GLY A 243 -11.75 -21.19 -1.09
N HIS A 244 -11.74 -19.86 -0.90
CA HIS A 244 -11.19 -18.91 -1.88
C HIS A 244 -9.67 -18.77 -1.82
N ILE A 245 -9.01 -19.29 -0.81
CA ILE A 245 -7.53 -19.35 -0.77
C ILE A 245 -7.13 -20.61 -1.54
N THR A 246 -7.03 -20.48 -2.87
CA THR A 246 -6.85 -21.63 -3.77
C THR A 246 -5.40 -21.95 -4.10
N ARG A 247 -4.47 -21.03 -3.84
CA ARG A 247 -3.05 -21.20 -4.16
C ARG A 247 -2.13 -20.50 -3.18
N LEU A 248 -0.89 -21.00 -3.10
CA LEU A 248 0.22 -20.39 -2.38
C LEU A 248 1.30 -20.01 -3.40
N SER A 249 1.66 -18.75 -3.49
CA SER A 249 2.60 -18.23 -4.48
C SER A 249 3.89 -17.77 -3.83
N ARG A 250 5.03 -18.13 -4.43
CA ARG A 250 6.35 -17.66 -4.02
C ARG A 250 6.63 -16.28 -4.60
N ILE A 251 7.16 -15.37 -3.79
CA ILE A 251 7.76 -14.12 -4.27
C ILE A 251 9.23 -14.44 -4.62
N GLU A 252 9.55 -14.44 -5.90
CA GLU A 252 10.89 -14.75 -6.40
C GLU A 252 11.67 -13.46 -6.61
N GLU A 253 12.68 -13.23 -5.73
CA GLU A 253 13.50 -12.01 -5.77
C GLU A 253 14.19 -11.80 -7.12
N ASP A 254 14.64 -12.90 -7.76
CA ASP A 254 15.41 -12.86 -8.99
C ASP A 254 14.60 -12.48 -10.24
N HIS A 255 13.28 -12.55 -10.17
CA HIS A 255 12.39 -12.20 -11.28
C HIS A 255 12.10 -10.70 -11.38
N PHE A 256 12.43 -9.93 -10.34
CA PHE A 256 12.06 -8.52 -10.22
C PHE A 256 13.28 -7.62 -9.97
N VAL A 257 13.15 -6.37 -10.37
CA VAL A 257 14.13 -5.34 -10.04
C VAL A 257 14.11 -5.12 -8.52
N ARG A 258 15.28 -5.22 -7.91
CA ARG A 258 15.42 -4.97 -6.49
C ARG A 258 15.51 -3.46 -6.23
N MET A 259 14.64 -2.98 -5.38
CA MET A 259 14.67 -1.63 -4.81
C MET A 259 14.60 -1.76 -3.28
N ASP A 260 15.34 -0.97 -2.56
CA ASP A 260 15.21 -0.89 -1.11
C ASP A 260 14.08 0.07 -0.70
N LYS A 261 13.72 0.05 0.58
CA LYS A 261 12.67 0.95 1.12
C LYS A 261 12.97 2.43 0.91
N PHE A 262 14.26 2.79 0.89
CA PHE A 262 14.70 4.17 0.68
C PHE A 262 14.46 4.59 -0.77
N THR A 263 14.77 3.72 -1.72
CA THR A 263 14.54 3.95 -3.15
C THR A 263 13.04 4.13 -3.46
N VAL A 264 12.17 3.26 -2.93
CA VAL A 264 10.71 3.39 -3.11
C VAL A 264 10.22 4.74 -2.60
N ARG A 265 10.69 5.17 -1.41
CA ARG A 265 10.36 6.46 -0.81
C ARG A 265 10.95 7.64 -1.59
N ASN A 266 12.25 7.60 -1.91
CA ASN A 266 12.97 8.69 -2.55
C ASN A 266 12.49 8.96 -3.98
N LEU A 267 12.00 7.94 -4.68
CA LEU A 267 11.37 8.07 -5.99
C LEU A 267 9.88 8.43 -5.91
N GLU A 268 9.31 8.52 -4.71
CA GLU A 268 7.89 8.83 -4.48
C GLU A 268 6.96 7.92 -5.29
N LEU A 269 7.22 6.61 -5.27
CA LEU A 269 6.49 5.67 -6.13
C LEU A 269 5.03 5.56 -5.73
N LEU A 270 4.73 5.46 -4.42
CA LEU A 270 3.39 5.17 -3.89
C LEU A 270 2.78 6.32 -3.10
N HIS A 271 3.61 7.16 -2.50
CA HIS A 271 3.21 8.29 -1.66
C HIS A 271 4.15 9.47 -1.90
N PRO A 272 3.63 10.69 -2.02
CA PRO A 272 4.46 11.87 -2.10
C PRO A 272 5.13 12.15 -0.74
N MET A 273 6.26 12.86 -0.74
CA MET A 273 6.91 13.34 0.48
C MET A 273 6.23 14.60 1.05
N ALA A 274 5.62 15.40 0.20
CA ALA A 274 4.88 16.60 0.59
C ALA A 274 3.37 16.33 0.55
N ASP A 275 2.61 16.92 1.47
CA ASP A 275 1.17 16.72 1.59
C ASP A 275 0.38 17.16 0.34
N ASP A 276 0.88 18.17 -0.39
CA ASP A 276 0.33 18.68 -1.64
C ASP A 276 0.98 18.08 -2.90
N GLY A 277 1.92 17.13 -2.71
CA GLY A 277 2.63 16.44 -3.78
C GLY A 277 1.80 15.38 -4.48
N ARG A 278 2.38 14.79 -5.53
CA ARG A 278 1.85 13.59 -6.23
C ARG A 278 2.92 12.52 -6.30
N SER A 279 2.50 11.28 -6.11
CA SER A 279 3.35 10.12 -6.35
C SER A 279 3.34 9.70 -7.82
N LEU A 280 4.26 8.81 -8.22
CA LEU A 280 4.20 8.19 -9.54
C LEU A 280 2.88 7.43 -9.74
N LEU A 281 2.44 6.69 -8.72
CA LEU A 281 1.17 5.95 -8.77
C LEU A 281 -0.02 6.89 -9.06
N ASP A 282 -0.09 8.07 -8.42
CA ASP A 282 -1.18 9.04 -8.66
C ASP A 282 -1.23 9.54 -10.11
N VAL A 283 -0.09 9.55 -10.79
CA VAL A 283 0.00 9.96 -12.21
C VAL A 283 -0.42 8.84 -13.15
N ILE A 284 0.03 7.60 -12.88
CA ILE A 284 -0.17 6.49 -13.82
C ILE A 284 -1.42 5.65 -13.55
N ASP A 285 -2.06 5.80 -12.39
CA ASP A 285 -3.26 5.02 -12.07
C ASP A 285 -4.49 5.60 -12.80
N ARG A 286 -4.76 4.99 -13.95
CA ARG A 286 -5.96 5.19 -14.76
C ARG A 286 -6.80 3.91 -14.82
N THR A 287 -6.60 3.00 -13.87
CA THR A 287 -7.36 1.77 -13.79
C THR A 287 -8.83 2.02 -13.46
N LEU A 288 -9.70 1.25 -14.08
CA LEU A 288 -11.16 1.35 -13.95
C LEU A 288 -11.71 0.44 -12.86
N SER A 289 -11.01 -0.67 -12.58
CA SER A 289 -11.40 -1.63 -11.56
C SER A 289 -10.52 -1.56 -10.30
N PRO A 290 -11.06 -1.87 -9.11
CA PRO A 290 -10.27 -1.98 -7.89
C PRO A 290 -9.15 -3.04 -7.98
N MET A 291 -9.40 -4.15 -8.69
CA MET A 291 -8.44 -5.23 -8.95
C MET A 291 -7.23 -4.73 -9.74
N GLY A 292 -7.48 -3.97 -10.81
CA GLY A 292 -6.45 -3.34 -11.62
C GLY A 292 -5.58 -2.38 -10.79
N ALA A 293 -6.19 -1.56 -9.94
CA ALA A 293 -5.47 -0.64 -9.06
C ALA A 293 -4.53 -1.36 -8.08
N ARG A 294 -4.98 -2.47 -7.48
CA ARG A 294 -4.16 -3.31 -6.61
C ARG A 294 -2.99 -3.94 -7.36
N LEU A 295 -3.24 -4.45 -8.55
CA LEU A 295 -2.21 -5.05 -9.40
C LEU A 295 -1.20 -4.02 -9.90
N LEU A 296 -1.64 -2.83 -10.32
CA LEU A 296 -0.78 -1.74 -10.78
C LEU A 296 0.21 -1.31 -9.68
N ARG A 297 -0.29 -1.16 -8.45
CA ARG A 297 0.55 -0.88 -7.29
C ARG A 297 1.64 -1.94 -7.11
N ARG A 298 1.30 -3.22 -7.27
CA ARG A 298 2.26 -4.31 -7.20
C ARG A 298 3.27 -4.28 -8.35
N TRP A 299 2.85 -4.02 -9.57
CA TRP A 299 3.75 -3.92 -10.71
C TRP A 299 4.80 -2.84 -10.55
N LEU A 300 4.45 -1.71 -9.91
CA LEU A 300 5.42 -0.65 -9.58
C LEU A 300 6.47 -1.08 -8.56
N LEU A 301 6.08 -1.87 -7.56
CA LEU A 301 6.99 -2.35 -6.52
C LEU A 301 7.86 -3.52 -6.97
N PHE A 302 7.39 -4.26 -7.99
CA PHE A 302 8.03 -5.45 -8.55
C PHE A 302 8.18 -5.34 -10.07
N PRO A 303 9.02 -4.41 -10.58
CA PRO A 303 9.30 -4.29 -12.01
C PRO A 303 10.01 -5.55 -12.53
N LEU A 304 9.73 -5.92 -13.77
CA LEU A 304 10.20 -7.18 -14.36
C LEU A 304 11.69 -7.13 -14.72
N ARG A 305 12.33 -8.31 -14.64
CA ARG A 305 13.69 -8.56 -15.16
C ARG A 305 13.70 -9.44 -16.42
N SER A 306 12.56 -9.71 -17.01
CA SER A 306 12.45 -10.50 -18.23
C SER A 306 12.09 -9.63 -19.42
N VAL A 307 13.01 -9.46 -20.37
CA VAL A 307 12.78 -8.70 -21.61
C VAL A 307 11.53 -9.19 -22.34
N LYS A 308 11.34 -10.51 -22.43
CA LYS A 308 10.17 -11.11 -23.08
C LYS A 308 8.86 -10.68 -22.43
N MET A 309 8.77 -10.76 -21.09
CA MET A 309 7.55 -10.36 -20.38
C MET A 309 7.29 -8.87 -20.46
N ILE A 310 8.35 -8.05 -20.45
CA ILE A 310 8.25 -6.59 -20.63
C ILE A 310 7.69 -6.29 -22.02
N GLN A 311 8.26 -6.90 -23.06
CA GLN A 311 7.80 -6.71 -24.45
C GLN A 311 6.34 -7.15 -24.62
N GLN A 312 5.94 -8.28 -24.02
CA GLN A 312 4.54 -8.71 -24.04
C GLN A 312 3.59 -7.66 -23.44
N ARG A 313 3.95 -7.05 -22.31
CA ARG A 313 3.15 -5.94 -21.75
C ARG A 313 3.12 -4.73 -22.69
N GLN A 314 4.26 -4.35 -23.25
CA GLN A 314 4.35 -3.24 -24.21
C GLN A 314 3.52 -3.51 -25.48
N ASP A 315 3.50 -4.74 -25.97
CA ASP A 315 2.66 -5.15 -27.10
C ASP A 315 1.17 -5.00 -26.78
N GLY A 316 0.78 -5.32 -25.55
CA GLY A 316 -0.58 -5.08 -25.06
C GLY A 316 -0.93 -3.59 -24.98
N VAL A 317 -0.02 -2.77 -24.45
CA VAL A 317 -0.22 -1.30 -24.40
C VAL A 317 -0.34 -0.73 -25.81
N GLU A 318 0.53 -1.16 -26.74
CA GLU A 318 0.50 -0.71 -28.13
C GLU A 318 -0.78 -1.10 -28.85
N TYR A 319 -1.34 -2.28 -28.53
CA TYR A 319 -2.60 -2.72 -29.13
C TYR A 319 -3.76 -1.78 -28.81
N PHE A 320 -3.87 -1.28 -27.58
CA PHE A 320 -4.86 -0.28 -27.20
C PHE A 320 -4.75 1.04 -27.99
N PHE A 321 -3.54 1.39 -28.45
CA PHE A 321 -3.36 2.53 -29.36
C PHE A 321 -3.90 2.25 -30.76
N LYS A 322 -3.67 1.05 -31.27
CA LYS A 322 -3.99 0.65 -32.64
C LYS A 322 -5.47 0.27 -32.84
N ALA A 323 -6.15 -0.11 -31.74
CA ALA A 323 -7.53 -0.60 -31.77
C ALA A 323 -8.46 0.24 -30.86
N PRO A 324 -8.87 1.44 -31.29
CA PRO A 324 -9.70 2.33 -30.48
C PRO A 324 -11.06 1.72 -30.11
N GLU A 325 -11.69 0.96 -30.98
CA GLU A 325 -12.97 0.26 -30.70
C GLU A 325 -12.82 -0.77 -29.58
N PHE A 326 -11.69 -1.49 -29.56
CA PHE A 326 -11.35 -2.41 -28.46
C PHE A 326 -11.13 -1.65 -27.14
N ALA A 327 -10.43 -0.52 -27.19
CA ALA A 327 -10.20 0.33 -26.01
C ALA A 327 -11.51 0.86 -25.42
N GLU A 328 -12.46 1.30 -26.27
CA GLU A 328 -13.78 1.78 -25.85
C GLU A 328 -14.60 0.65 -25.20
N LEU A 329 -14.67 -0.52 -25.85
CA LEU A 329 -15.35 -1.69 -25.29
C LEU A 329 -14.74 -2.08 -23.92
N CYS A 330 -13.42 -2.11 -23.80
CA CYS A 330 -12.76 -2.39 -22.52
C CYS A 330 -13.09 -1.32 -21.46
N THR A 331 -13.14 -0.03 -21.85
CA THR A 331 -13.53 1.06 -20.93
C THR A 331 -14.91 0.81 -20.34
N ASP A 332 -15.89 0.53 -21.19
CA ASP A 332 -17.26 0.29 -20.78
C ASP A 332 -17.40 -0.97 -19.91
N CYS A 333 -16.75 -2.06 -20.31
CA CYS A 333 -16.85 -3.34 -19.59
C CYS A 333 -16.11 -3.30 -18.26
N LEU A 334 -14.84 -2.84 -18.22
CA LEU A 334 -14.04 -2.76 -17.00
C LEU A 334 -14.65 -1.80 -15.96
N GLY A 335 -15.28 -0.71 -16.41
CA GLY A 335 -15.99 0.20 -15.53
C GLY A 335 -17.20 -0.43 -14.83
N ARG A 336 -17.80 -1.48 -15.43
CA ARG A 336 -18.98 -2.19 -14.89
C ARG A 336 -18.64 -3.48 -14.13
N VAL A 337 -17.48 -4.07 -14.35
CA VAL A 337 -17.06 -5.34 -13.74
C VAL A 337 -17.07 -5.29 -12.21
N GLY A 338 -16.70 -4.16 -11.58
CA GLY A 338 -16.59 -4.05 -10.14
C GLY A 338 -15.39 -4.82 -9.56
N ASP A 339 -15.52 -5.31 -8.34
CA ASP A 339 -14.45 -6.02 -7.62
C ASP A 339 -14.72 -7.53 -7.55
N VAL A 340 -14.49 -8.23 -8.64
CA VAL A 340 -14.73 -9.67 -8.74
C VAL A 340 -13.93 -10.46 -7.72
N GLU A 341 -12.67 -10.09 -7.42
CA GLU A 341 -11.86 -10.78 -6.39
C GLU A 341 -12.56 -10.80 -5.04
N ARG A 342 -13.08 -9.66 -4.58
CA ARG A 342 -13.78 -9.56 -3.29
C ARG A 342 -15.16 -10.18 -3.33
N LEU A 343 -15.88 -10.08 -4.43
CA LEU A 343 -17.17 -10.74 -4.60
C LEU A 343 -17.04 -12.26 -4.50
N VAL A 344 -16.02 -12.83 -5.14
CA VAL A 344 -15.72 -14.27 -5.08
C VAL A 344 -15.36 -14.72 -3.66
N SER A 345 -14.55 -13.93 -2.96
CA SER A 345 -14.20 -14.21 -1.55
C SER A 345 -15.42 -14.17 -0.64
N LYS A 346 -16.31 -13.18 -0.80
CA LYS A 346 -17.58 -13.10 -0.05
C LYS A 346 -18.52 -14.27 -0.36
N ALA A 347 -18.59 -14.69 -1.62
CA ALA A 347 -19.36 -15.88 -2.00
C ALA A 347 -18.81 -17.15 -1.34
N ALA A 348 -17.49 -17.33 -1.35
CA ALA A 348 -16.82 -18.47 -0.73
C ALA A 348 -17.11 -18.60 0.77
N VAL A 349 -17.12 -17.47 1.49
CA VAL A 349 -17.44 -17.45 2.93
C VAL A 349 -18.96 -17.35 3.23
N GLY A 350 -19.80 -17.36 2.21
CA GLY A 350 -21.26 -17.26 2.36
C GLY A 350 -21.79 -15.91 2.84
N ARG A 351 -21.01 -14.81 2.65
CA ARG A 351 -21.37 -13.45 3.08
C ARG A 351 -21.79 -12.53 1.95
N ILE A 352 -21.84 -13.04 0.73
CA ILE A 352 -22.31 -12.26 -0.42
C ILE A 352 -23.82 -11.97 -0.27
N ASN A 353 -24.21 -10.73 -0.47
CA ASN A 353 -25.61 -10.33 -0.45
C ASN A 353 -26.25 -10.40 -1.85
N PRO A 354 -27.60 -10.28 -1.98
CA PRO A 354 -28.27 -10.40 -3.28
C PRO A 354 -27.82 -9.37 -4.32
N ARG A 355 -27.51 -8.13 -3.92
CA ARG A 355 -27.00 -7.10 -4.84
C ARG A 355 -25.59 -7.39 -5.32
N GLU A 356 -24.75 -7.89 -4.43
CA GLU A 356 -23.39 -8.30 -4.78
C GLU A 356 -23.37 -9.49 -5.74
N LEU A 357 -24.28 -10.46 -5.53
CA LEU A 357 -24.43 -11.59 -6.45
C LEU A 357 -24.96 -11.15 -7.82
N GLN A 358 -25.85 -10.17 -7.85
CA GLN A 358 -26.29 -9.51 -9.09
C GLN A 358 -25.16 -8.73 -9.77
N GLN A 359 -24.29 -8.08 -8.98
CA GLN A 359 -23.09 -7.43 -9.52
C GLN A 359 -22.12 -8.45 -10.15
N LEU A 360 -21.97 -9.64 -9.53
CA LEU A 360 -21.20 -10.73 -10.13
C LEU A 360 -21.78 -11.17 -11.48
N ARG A 361 -23.12 -11.27 -11.60
CA ARG A 361 -23.78 -11.57 -12.87
C ARG A 361 -23.46 -10.53 -13.96
N LEU A 362 -23.53 -9.22 -13.62
CA LEU A 362 -23.14 -8.13 -14.55
C LEU A 362 -21.67 -8.16 -14.92
N ALA A 363 -20.82 -8.58 -13.99
CA ALA A 363 -19.41 -8.80 -14.27
C ALA A 363 -19.20 -9.92 -15.30
N LEU A 364 -19.93 -11.05 -15.19
CA LEU A 364 -19.87 -12.17 -16.14
C LEU A 364 -20.33 -11.75 -17.55
N GLU A 365 -21.35 -10.87 -17.69
CA GLU A 365 -21.73 -10.31 -18.98
C GLU A 365 -20.58 -9.52 -19.61
N SER A 366 -19.90 -8.69 -18.80
CA SER A 366 -18.75 -7.90 -19.25
C SER A 366 -17.56 -8.78 -19.63
N ILE A 367 -17.29 -9.83 -18.85
CA ILE A 367 -16.26 -10.83 -19.11
C ILE A 367 -16.51 -11.51 -20.46
N ALA A 368 -17.75 -11.92 -20.76
CA ALA A 368 -18.10 -12.55 -22.01
C ALA A 368 -17.82 -11.64 -23.23
N LEU A 369 -18.09 -10.34 -23.10
CA LEU A 369 -17.81 -9.37 -24.17
C LEU A 369 -16.31 -9.17 -24.37
N ILE A 370 -15.54 -8.96 -23.28
CA ILE A 370 -14.09 -8.81 -23.32
C ILE A 370 -13.43 -10.07 -23.89
N LYS A 371 -13.86 -11.27 -23.46
CA LYS A 371 -13.36 -12.55 -23.96
C LYS A 371 -13.46 -12.62 -25.48
N ARG A 372 -14.66 -12.41 -26.04
CA ARG A 372 -14.89 -12.44 -27.49
C ARG A 372 -13.99 -11.42 -28.21
N ALA A 373 -13.89 -10.20 -27.72
CA ALA A 373 -13.05 -9.17 -28.32
C ALA A 373 -11.57 -9.55 -28.28
N CYS A 374 -11.09 -10.14 -27.19
CA CYS A 374 -9.73 -10.63 -27.05
C CYS A 374 -9.42 -11.80 -27.98
N GLU A 375 -10.33 -12.76 -28.13
CA GLU A 375 -10.16 -13.92 -29.02
C GLU A 375 -10.01 -13.51 -30.49
N HIS A 376 -10.67 -12.44 -30.92
CA HIS A 376 -10.61 -11.90 -32.27
C HIS A 376 -9.50 -10.87 -32.49
N ALA A 377 -8.71 -10.54 -31.43
CA ALA A 377 -7.67 -9.55 -31.52
C ALA A 377 -6.49 -9.99 -32.39
N ASP A 378 -5.97 -9.06 -33.20
CA ASP A 378 -4.73 -9.30 -33.97
C ASP A 378 -3.48 -9.01 -33.10
N ASN A 379 -3.47 -9.62 -31.90
CA ASN A 379 -2.37 -9.51 -30.93
C ASN A 379 -2.30 -10.78 -30.08
N GLU A 380 -1.11 -11.36 -29.95
CA GLU A 380 -0.91 -12.65 -29.26
C GLU A 380 -1.26 -12.52 -27.77
N GLN A 381 -0.87 -11.42 -27.12
CA GLN A 381 -1.14 -11.19 -25.69
C GLN A 381 -2.65 -11.06 -25.41
N MET A 382 -3.38 -10.34 -26.29
CA MET A 382 -4.83 -10.22 -26.17
C MET A 382 -5.53 -11.56 -26.37
N ARG A 383 -5.12 -12.36 -27.37
CA ARG A 383 -5.66 -13.73 -27.57
C ARG A 383 -5.38 -14.62 -26.36
N ALA A 384 -4.20 -14.49 -25.74
CA ALA A 384 -3.88 -15.24 -24.51
C ALA A 384 -4.85 -14.86 -23.37
N PHE A 385 -5.18 -13.59 -23.21
CA PHE A 385 -6.22 -13.15 -22.25
C PHE A 385 -7.60 -13.73 -22.61
N GLY A 386 -8.01 -13.70 -23.88
CA GLY A 386 -9.26 -14.30 -24.32
C GLY A 386 -9.37 -15.79 -24.00
N THR A 387 -8.26 -16.52 -24.17
CA THR A 387 -8.19 -17.95 -23.84
C THR A 387 -8.25 -18.21 -22.32
N ALA A 388 -7.68 -17.32 -21.52
CA ALA A 388 -7.67 -17.45 -20.07
C ALA A 388 -9.01 -17.08 -19.40
N LEU A 389 -9.79 -16.21 -20.03
CA LEU A 389 -11.10 -15.80 -19.52
C LEU A 389 -12.15 -16.91 -19.69
N ASP A 390 -12.97 -17.11 -18.65
CA ASP A 390 -14.14 -18.00 -18.67
C ASP A 390 -15.42 -17.18 -18.41
N ALA A 391 -16.31 -17.13 -19.37
CA ALA A 391 -17.58 -16.40 -19.22
C ALA A 391 -18.53 -17.02 -18.18
N CYS A 392 -18.25 -18.22 -17.68
CA CYS A 392 -19.06 -18.97 -16.74
C CYS A 392 -20.58 -18.93 -17.08
N GLU A 393 -20.91 -19.18 -18.35
CA GLU A 393 -22.27 -18.96 -18.93
C GLU A 393 -23.35 -19.63 -18.11
N ALA A 394 -23.11 -20.85 -17.64
CA ALA A 394 -24.08 -21.60 -16.83
C ALA A 394 -24.38 -20.91 -15.47
N LEU A 395 -23.35 -20.33 -14.85
CA LEU A 395 -23.52 -19.55 -13.61
C LEU A 395 -24.26 -18.23 -13.90
N HIS A 396 -23.89 -17.54 -14.96
CA HIS A 396 -24.58 -16.32 -15.38
C HIS A 396 -26.08 -16.56 -15.60
N GLU A 397 -26.44 -17.58 -16.37
CA GLU A 397 -27.86 -17.93 -16.64
C GLU A 397 -28.60 -18.33 -15.35
N LEU A 398 -27.96 -19.09 -14.48
CA LEU A 398 -28.54 -19.50 -13.20
C LEU A 398 -28.88 -18.28 -12.31
N ILE A 399 -27.93 -17.33 -12.15
CA ILE A 399 -28.17 -16.11 -11.38
C ILE A 399 -29.26 -15.27 -12.03
N ALA A 400 -29.21 -15.09 -13.36
CA ALA A 400 -30.18 -14.30 -14.11
C ALA A 400 -31.62 -14.84 -13.99
N LYS A 401 -31.77 -16.17 -13.96
CA LYS A 401 -33.09 -16.83 -13.78
C LYS A 401 -33.58 -16.75 -12.34
N SER A 402 -32.65 -16.82 -11.35
CA SER A 402 -32.99 -16.97 -9.96
C SER A 402 -33.25 -15.63 -9.24
N LEU A 403 -32.53 -14.59 -9.58
CA LEU A 403 -32.64 -13.29 -8.91
C LEU A 403 -33.47 -12.28 -9.71
N VAL A 404 -34.18 -11.42 -9.00
CA VAL A 404 -34.79 -10.24 -9.62
C VAL A 404 -33.68 -9.26 -10.11
N PRO A 405 -33.98 -8.41 -11.12
CA PRO A 405 -32.98 -7.49 -11.68
C PRO A 405 -32.41 -6.48 -10.68
N ASP A 406 -33.19 -6.00 -9.72
CA ASP A 406 -32.78 -5.08 -8.65
C ASP A 406 -33.19 -5.65 -7.28
N PRO A 407 -32.43 -6.60 -6.75
CA PRO A 407 -32.77 -7.22 -5.46
C PRO A 407 -32.48 -6.28 -4.29
N PRO A 408 -33.22 -6.40 -3.18
CA PRO A 408 -32.91 -5.70 -1.95
C PRO A 408 -31.55 -6.11 -1.39
N LEU A 409 -30.91 -5.23 -0.60
CA LEU A 409 -29.64 -5.53 0.05
C LEU A 409 -29.75 -6.71 1.05
N LEU A 410 -30.87 -6.80 1.77
CA LEU A 410 -31.09 -7.76 2.84
C LEU A 410 -32.17 -8.78 2.44
N LEU A 411 -31.88 -10.06 2.60
CA LEU A 411 -32.81 -11.18 2.34
C LEU A 411 -34.14 -11.04 3.10
N ASN A 412 -34.12 -10.57 4.34
CA ASN A 412 -35.30 -10.44 5.18
C ASN A 412 -36.30 -9.37 4.70
N ARG A 413 -35.98 -8.60 3.67
CA ARG A 413 -36.92 -7.66 3.02
C ARG A 413 -37.84 -8.35 2.00
N GLY A 414 -37.56 -9.60 1.65
CA GLY A 414 -38.25 -10.34 0.62
C GLY A 414 -38.03 -9.80 -0.81
N HIS A 415 -38.70 -10.43 -1.78
CA HIS A 415 -38.58 -10.09 -3.20
C HIS A 415 -37.16 -10.18 -3.78
N VAL A 416 -36.41 -11.19 -3.35
CA VAL A 416 -35.04 -11.45 -3.85
C VAL A 416 -35.07 -12.40 -5.04
N ILE A 417 -35.91 -13.45 -4.98
CA ILE A 417 -36.01 -14.51 -5.99
C ILE A 417 -37.00 -14.09 -7.09
N ALA A 418 -36.68 -14.39 -8.34
CA ALA A 418 -37.54 -14.10 -9.48
C ALA A 418 -38.83 -14.97 -9.47
N ALA A 419 -39.87 -14.51 -10.10
CA ALA A 419 -41.07 -15.29 -10.32
C ALA A 419 -40.81 -16.50 -11.26
N GLY A 420 -41.47 -17.62 -11.01
CA GLY A 420 -41.31 -18.83 -11.82
C GLY A 420 -40.13 -19.74 -11.42
N VAL A 421 -39.39 -19.39 -10.37
CA VAL A 421 -38.26 -20.20 -9.84
C VAL A 421 -38.76 -21.31 -8.93
N ASP A 422 -39.74 -21.00 -8.09
CA ASP A 422 -40.31 -21.96 -7.14
C ASP A 422 -41.84 -21.78 -7.08
N ALA A 423 -42.58 -22.82 -7.37
CA ALA A 423 -44.03 -22.76 -7.46
C ALA A 423 -44.71 -22.48 -6.10
N GLU A 424 -44.17 -23.01 -5.01
CA GLU A 424 -44.66 -22.76 -3.65
C GLU A 424 -44.47 -21.29 -3.26
N LEU A 425 -43.32 -20.71 -3.63
CA LEU A 425 -43.02 -19.30 -3.40
C LEU A 425 -43.98 -18.38 -4.14
N ASP A 426 -44.31 -18.71 -5.40
CA ASP A 426 -45.23 -17.91 -6.22
C ASP A 426 -46.67 -17.99 -5.68
N GLU A 427 -47.11 -19.16 -5.22
CA GLU A 427 -48.39 -19.35 -4.57
C GLU A 427 -48.49 -18.51 -3.27
N LEU A 428 -47.48 -18.60 -2.39
CA LEU A 428 -47.44 -17.83 -1.13
C LEU A 428 -47.42 -16.30 -1.38
N ARG A 429 -46.73 -15.85 -2.42
CA ARG A 429 -46.74 -14.44 -2.83
C ARG A 429 -48.11 -13.99 -3.33
N SER A 430 -48.79 -14.85 -4.07
CA SER A 430 -50.17 -14.59 -4.50
C SER A 430 -51.11 -14.47 -3.30
N ILE A 431 -50.97 -15.34 -2.28
CA ILE A 431 -51.75 -15.26 -1.02
C ILE A 431 -51.43 -13.93 -0.28
N SER A 432 -50.18 -13.57 -0.15
CA SER A 432 -49.78 -12.32 0.52
C SER A 432 -50.25 -11.05 -0.25
N ALA A 433 -50.25 -11.06 -1.57
CA ALA A 433 -50.77 -10.00 -2.40
C ALA A 433 -52.30 -9.88 -2.30
N SER A 434 -53.03 -11.02 -2.42
CA SER A 434 -54.45 -11.07 -2.25
C SER A 434 -54.90 -10.57 -0.87
N GLY A 435 -54.08 -10.80 0.14
CA GLY A 435 -54.30 -10.30 1.51
C GLY A 435 -54.32 -8.75 1.57
N LYS A 436 -53.46 -8.10 0.85
CA LYS A 436 -53.48 -6.61 0.77
C LYS A 436 -54.70 -6.07 0.05
N ASP A 437 -55.10 -6.69 -1.02
CA ASP A 437 -56.32 -6.35 -1.75
C ASP A 437 -57.56 -6.59 -0.90
N TYR A 438 -57.60 -7.66 -0.11
CA TYR A 438 -58.64 -7.95 0.82
C TYR A 438 -58.76 -6.92 1.95
N LEU A 439 -57.66 -6.45 2.53
CA LEU A 439 -57.64 -5.36 3.49
C LEU A 439 -58.21 -4.05 2.87
N GLN A 440 -57.95 -3.80 1.61
CA GLN A 440 -58.57 -2.70 0.90
C GLN A 440 -60.07 -2.91 0.69
N GLN A 441 -60.52 -4.14 0.36
CA GLN A 441 -61.94 -4.48 0.23
C GLN A 441 -62.72 -4.32 1.53
N ILE A 442 -62.12 -4.67 2.70
CA ILE A 442 -62.73 -4.43 4.02
C ILE A 442 -62.89 -2.92 4.20
N ARG A 443 -61.92 -2.11 3.88
CA ARG A 443 -61.99 -0.65 3.99
C ARG A 443 -63.14 -0.07 3.13
N ASP A 444 -63.26 -0.58 1.91
CA ASP A 444 -64.28 -0.10 0.95
C ASP A 444 -65.68 -0.60 1.31
N ARG A 445 -65.80 -1.86 1.83
CA ARG A 445 -67.06 -2.49 2.27
C ARG A 445 -67.69 -1.75 3.47
N GLU A 446 -66.88 -1.41 4.47
CA GLU A 446 -67.31 -0.77 5.69
C GLU A 446 -67.70 0.69 5.53
N GLY A 447 -67.21 1.37 4.47
CA GLY A 447 -67.66 2.70 4.07
C GLY A 447 -67.38 3.82 5.10
N ILE A 448 -66.63 3.58 6.15
CA ILE A 448 -66.29 4.57 7.18
C ILE A 448 -65.15 5.47 6.65
N ALA A 449 -65.45 6.74 6.41
CA ALA A 449 -64.58 7.69 5.77
C ALA A 449 -63.17 7.84 6.41
N SER A 450 -63.05 7.57 7.70
CA SER A 450 -61.78 7.67 8.45
C SER A 450 -61.10 6.32 8.73
N LEU A 451 -61.63 5.22 8.20
CA LEU A 451 -61.12 3.89 8.42
C LEU A 451 -59.74 3.73 7.85
N LYS A 452 -58.79 3.35 8.70
CA LYS A 452 -57.40 3.03 8.33
C LYS A 452 -57.04 1.67 8.93
N ILE A 453 -56.60 0.73 8.10
CA ILE A 453 -56.04 -0.53 8.54
C ILE A 453 -54.52 -0.38 8.61
N SER A 454 -53.96 -0.75 9.75
CA SER A 454 -52.49 -0.62 10.01
C SER A 454 -52.05 -1.82 10.85
N PHE A 455 -50.75 -2.07 10.86
CA PHE A 455 -50.11 -3.15 11.63
C PHE A 455 -49.21 -2.58 12.73
N ASN A 456 -49.21 -3.18 13.88
CA ASN A 456 -48.18 -2.98 14.91
C ASN A 456 -47.80 -4.30 15.60
N ASN A 457 -46.55 -4.35 16.13
CA ASN A 457 -46.02 -5.58 16.75
C ASN A 457 -46.72 -6.03 18.05
N VAL A 458 -47.63 -5.22 18.64
CA VAL A 458 -48.31 -5.52 19.90
C VAL A 458 -49.69 -6.14 19.65
N PHE A 459 -50.42 -5.64 18.65
CA PHE A 459 -51.84 -6.02 18.39
C PHE A 459 -52.02 -6.69 17.04
N GLY A 460 -50.98 -6.74 16.19
CA GLY A 460 -51.09 -7.21 14.83
C GLY A 460 -51.79 -6.20 13.90
N TYR A 461 -52.55 -6.67 12.95
CA TYR A 461 -53.42 -5.81 12.15
C TYR A 461 -54.58 -5.27 12.97
N TYR A 462 -54.82 -3.98 12.84
CA TYR A 462 -55.94 -3.29 13.51
C TYR A 462 -56.57 -2.26 12.60
N ILE A 463 -57.83 -2.01 12.87
CA ILE A 463 -58.66 -0.98 12.23
C ILE A 463 -58.63 0.25 13.12
N GLU A 464 -58.17 1.41 12.60
CA GLU A 464 -58.17 2.69 13.31
C GLU A 464 -59.27 3.57 12.77
N VAL A 465 -60.18 4.01 13.63
CA VAL A 465 -61.32 4.92 13.30
C VAL A 465 -61.21 6.14 14.17
N ARG A 466 -61.30 7.35 13.55
CA ARG A 466 -61.30 8.62 14.30
C ARG A 466 -62.54 8.73 15.16
N ASN A 467 -62.43 9.37 16.33
CA ASN A 467 -63.51 9.53 17.31
C ASN A 467 -64.79 10.19 16.75
N THR A 468 -64.67 11.00 15.68
CA THR A 468 -65.79 11.63 14.95
C THR A 468 -66.67 10.59 14.23
N TYR A 469 -66.20 9.38 13.99
CA TYR A 469 -66.92 8.31 13.25
C TYR A 469 -67.14 7.05 14.14
N LYS A 470 -66.93 7.14 15.44
CA LYS A 470 -67.02 5.95 16.35
C LYS A 470 -68.40 5.34 16.40
N ASP A 471 -69.45 6.13 16.22
CA ASP A 471 -70.83 5.66 16.23
C ASP A 471 -71.26 4.89 14.97
N GLN A 472 -70.39 4.85 13.93
CA GLN A 472 -70.55 4.09 12.70
C GLN A 472 -69.86 2.73 12.76
N VAL A 473 -69.15 2.44 13.88
CA VAL A 473 -68.41 1.19 14.04
C VAL A 473 -69.36 0.05 14.35
N PRO A 474 -69.31 -1.09 13.64
CA PRO A 474 -70.12 -2.26 13.88
C PRO A 474 -69.93 -2.79 15.33
N ALA A 475 -71.02 -3.31 15.91
CA ALA A 475 -71.05 -3.77 17.30
C ALA A 475 -70.22 -5.01 17.60
N ASP A 476 -69.86 -5.75 16.57
CA ASP A 476 -69.03 -6.98 16.60
C ASP A 476 -67.52 -6.69 16.61
N TRP A 477 -67.10 -5.44 16.40
CA TRP A 477 -65.73 -5.06 16.45
C TRP A 477 -65.21 -4.96 17.89
N ILE A 478 -64.10 -5.62 18.18
CA ILE A 478 -63.50 -5.64 19.49
C ILE A 478 -62.52 -4.48 19.64
N ARG A 479 -62.85 -3.50 20.51
CA ARG A 479 -61.96 -2.35 20.79
C ARG A 479 -60.74 -2.84 21.62
N LYS A 480 -59.56 -2.50 21.13
CA LYS A 480 -58.24 -2.84 21.76
C LYS A 480 -57.52 -1.66 22.38
N GLN A 481 -57.66 -0.49 21.80
CA GLN A 481 -56.96 0.68 22.29
C GLN A 481 -57.76 1.95 21.99
N THR A 482 -57.82 2.85 22.94
CA THR A 482 -58.36 4.19 22.76
C THR A 482 -57.21 5.19 22.74
N LEU A 483 -57.13 5.99 21.67
CA LEU A 483 -56.18 7.08 21.50
C LEU A 483 -56.90 8.42 21.69
N VAL A 484 -56.16 9.52 21.76
CA VAL A 484 -56.71 10.86 21.93
C VAL A 484 -57.72 11.24 20.83
N ASN A 485 -57.42 10.87 19.58
CA ASN A 485 -58.21 11.27 18.39
C ASN A 485 -58.80 10.10 17.60
N ALA A 486 -58.58 8.83 18.04
CA ALA A 486 -59.03 7.62 17.34
C ALA A 486 -59.21 6.44 18.29
N GLU A 487 -59.92 5.43 17.87
CA GLU A 487 -59.99 4.12 18.55
C GLU A 487 -59.52 3.05 17.61
N ARG A 488 -58.88 1.98 18.20
CA ARG A 488 -58.36 0.85 17.46
C ARG A 488 -59.17 -0.40 17.76
N TYR A 489 -59.57 -1.06 16.70
CA TYR A 489 -60.41 -2.22 16.75
C TYR A 489 -59.75 -3.43 16.05
N ILE A 490 -60.16 -4.64 16.42
CA ILE A 490 -59.90 -5.87 15.69
C ILE A 490 -61.19 -6.66 15.47
N THR A 491 -61.22 -7.39 14.35
CA THR A 491 -62.32 -8.31 14.04
C THR A 491 -61.75 -9.76 14.01
N GLN A 492 -62.62 -10.76 14.19
CA GLN A 492 -62.21 -12.14 14.06
C GLN A 492 -61.73 -12.43 12.62
N GLU A 493 -62.42 -11.92 11.63
CA GLU A 493 -62.07 -12.00 10.22
C GLU A 493 -60.68 -11.40 9.93
N LEU A 494 -60.34 -10.26 10.49
CA LEU A 494 -59.03 -9.62 10.38
C LEU A 494 -57.94 -10.48 11.03
N LYS A 495 -58.21 -11.15 12.14
CA LYS A 495 -57.26 -12.05 12.79
C LYS A 495 -56.99 -13.32 11.99
N ASP A 496 -58.03 -13.96 11.46
CA ASP A 496 -57.88 -15.17 10.67
C ASP A 496 -57.07 -14.87 9.37
N TYR A 497 -57.24 -13.69 8.85
CA TYR A 497 -56.50 -13.18 7.70
C TYR A 497 -55.03 -12.84 8.07
N GLU A 498 -54.80 -12.23 9.23
CA GLU A 498 -53.49 -11.97 9.77
C GLU A 498 -52.65 -13.23 9.89
N GLU A 499 -53.23 -14.31 10.49
CA GLU A 499 -52.53 -15.59 10.61
C GLU A 499 -52.13 -16.18 9.24
N LYS A 500 -52.97 -16.02 8.22
CA LYS A 500 -52.67 -16.46 6.86
C LYS A 500 -51.57 -15.61 6.21
N ILE A 501 -51.59 -14.28 6.34
CA ILE A 501 -50.61 -13.37 5.74
C ILE A 501 -49.26 -13.52 6.44
N LEU A 502 -49.20 -13.46 7.77
CA LEU A 502 -47.94 -13.58 8.52
C LEU A 502 -47.33 -14.96 8.34
N GLY A 503 -48.15 -16.04 8.33
CA GLY A 503 -47.68 -17.35 8.02
C GLY A 503 -47.13 -17.51 6.58
N ALA A 504 -47.68 -16.79 5.62
CA ALA A 504 -47.14 -16.74 4.24
C ALA A 504 -45.85 -15.92 4.16
N GLU A 505 -45.76 -14.76 4.80
CA GLU A 505 -44.54 -13.92 4.79
C GLU A 505 -43.34 -14.62 5.45
N ASP A 506 -43.57 -15.32 6.60
CA ASP A 506 -42.54 -16.12 7.24
C ASP A 506 -42.04 -17.26 6.33
N LYS A 507 -42.95 -17.96 5.68
CA LYS A 507 -42.61 -19.05 4.74
C LYS A 507 -41.86 -18.51 3.51
N ILE A 508 -42.31 -17.38 2.94
CA ILE A 508 -41.61 -16.70 1.83
C ILE A 508 -40.16 -16.43 2.21
N ALA A 509 -39.91 -15.83 3.39
CA ALA A 509 -38.56 -15.54 3.86
C ALA A 509 -37.68 -16.78 3.99
N VAL A 510 -38.25 -17.90 4.48
CA VAL A 510 -37.53 -19.19 4.61
C VAL A 510 -37.20 -19.78 3.23
N ILE A 511 -38.13 -19.77 2.28
CA ILE A 511 -37.92 -20.32 0.93
C ILE A 511 -36.94 -19.47 0.16
N GLU A 512 -37.07 -18.14 0.19
CA GLU A 512 -36.11 -17.24 -0.48
C GLU A 512 -34.70 -17.40 0.08
N THR A 513 -34.56 -17.54 1.40
CA THR A 513 -33.28 -17.79 2.05
C THR A 513 -32.68 -19.12 1.61
N ARG A 514 -33.50 -20.19 1.54
CA ARG A 514 -33.04 -21.50 1.06
C ARG A 514 -32.52 -21.43 -0.38
N ILE A 515 -33.31 -20.87 -1.29
CA ILE A 515 -32.95 -20.77 -2.71
C ILE A 515 -31.67 -19.90 -2.89
N PHE A 516 -31.57 -18.79 -2.16
CA PHE A 516 -30.39 -17.93 -2.21
C PHE A 516 -29.14 -18.64 -1.71
N ASN A 517 -29.22 -19.43 -0.62
CA ASN A 517 -28.10 -20.21 -0.13
C ASN A 517 -27.69 -21.31 -1.12
N GLU A 518 -28.67 -22.01 -1.77
CA GLU A 518 -28.38 -22.98 -2.83
C GLU A 518 -27.65 -22.33 -4.02
N LEU A 519 -28.00 -21.09 -4.35
CA LEU A 519 -27.33 -20.30 -5.37
C LEU A 519 -25.89 -19.96 -4.99
N ILE A 520 -25.65 -19.56 -3.73
CA ILE A 520 -24.30 -19.34 -3.19
C ILE A 520 -23.47 -20.63 -3.27
N GLU A 521 -24.00 -21.76 -2.80
CA GLU A 521 -23.29 -23.05 -2.85
C GLU A 521 -22.95 -23.48 -4.27
N THR A 522 -23.80 -23.13 -5.24
CA THR A 522 -23.49 -23.36 -6.65
C THR A 522 -22.39 -22.42 -7.15
N THR A 523 -22.42 -21.13 -6.75
CA THR A 523 -21.40 -20.14 -7.09
C THR A 523 -20.00 -20.54 -6.56
N LYS A 524 -19.92 -21.19 -5.39
CA LYS A 524 -18.65 -21.70 -4.84
C LYS A 524 -17.91 -22.66 -5.77
N LYS A 525 -18.61 -23.37 -6.63
CA LYS A 525 -17.99 -24.28 -7.62
C LYS A 525 -17.21 -23.55 -8.71
N TYR A 526 -17.44 -22.26 -8.88
CA TYR A 526 -16.81 -21.42 -9.89
C TYR A 526 -15.71 -20.51 -9.32
N ILE A 527 -15.26 -20.69 -8.05
CA ILE A 527 -14.24 -19.83 -7.42
C ILE A 527 -12.96 -19.77 -8.25
N ALA A 528 -12.43 -20.93 -8.68
CA ALA A 528 -11.16 -20.97 -9.40
C ALA A 528 -11.21 -20.26 -10.77
N PRO A 529 -12.18 -20.51 -11.67
CA PRO A 529 -12.29 -19.74 -12.91
C PRO A 529 -12.53 -18.23 -12.65
N LEU A 530 -13.38 -17.86 -11.71
CA LEU A 530 -13.64 -16.44 -11.39
C LEU A 530 -12.41 -15.71 -10.85
N GLN A 531 -11.54 -16.38 -10.08
CA GLN A 531 -10.26 -15.81 -9.65
C GLN A 531 -9.28 -15.63 -10.81
N LEU A 532 -9.26 -16.56 -11.77
CA LEU A 532 -8.45 -16.42 -12.98
C LEU A 532 -8.95 -15.25 -13.82
N ASP A 533 -10.27 -15.13 -13.98
CA ASP A 533 -10.90 -13.98 -14.67
C ASP A 533 -10.53 -12.66 -14.02
N ALA A 534 -10.67 -12.57 -12.70
CA ALA A 534 -10.33 -11.37 -11.95
C ALA A 534 -8.86 -10.96 -12.15
N SER A 535 -7.93 -11.91 -12.09
CA SER A 535 -6.50 -11.65 -12.32
C SER A 535 -6.19 -11.23 -13.76
N THR A 536 -6.88 -11.84 -14.74
CA THR A 536 -6.73 -11.53 -16.16
C THR A 536 -7.29 -10.13 -16.47
N LEU A 537 -8.45 -9.81 -15.94
CA LEU A 537 -9.05 -8.47 -16.06
C LEU A 537 -8.20 -7.39 -15.40
N ALA A 538 -7.64 -7.67 -14.23
CA ALA A 538 -6.73 -6.74 -13.56
C ALA A 538 -5.48 -6.44 -14.42
N ALA A 539 -4.90 -7.46 -15.08
CA ALA A 539 -3.78 -7.28 -15.99
C ALA A 539 -4.18 -6.45 -17.22
N LEU A 540 -5.33 -6.75 -17.82
CA LEU A 540 -5.87 -6.00 -18.96
C LEU A 540 -6.12 -4.52 -18.59
N ASP A 541 -6.67 -4.26 -17.41
CA ASP A 541 -6.93 -2.92 -16.87
C ASP A 541 -5.64 -2.13 -16.63
N CYS A 542 -4.57 -2.77 -16.15
CA CYS A 542 -3.25 -2.14 -16.04
C CYS A 542 -2.68 -1.73 -17.41
N LEU A 543 -2.78 -2.59 -18.42
CA LEU A 543 -2.32 -2.28 -19.79
C LEU A 543 -3.15 -1.16 -20.41
N TYR A 544 -4.46 -1.16 -20.19
CA TYR A 544 -5.35 -0.07 -20.57
C TYR A 544 -4.89 1.23 -19.89
N ALA A 545 -4.69 1.23 -18.57
CA ALA A 545 -4.24 2.41 -17.81
C ALA A 545 -2.94 2.99 -18.38
N PHE A 546 -1.94 2.14 -18.70
CA PHE A 546 -0.70 2.58 -19.34
C PHE A 546 -0.94 3.21 -20.71
N SER A 547 -1.86 2.68 -21.51
CA SER A 547 -2.20 3.24 -22.82
C SER A 547 -2.85 4.62 -22.70
N VAL A 548 -3.72 4.82 -21.71
CA VAL A 548 -4.37 6.12 -21.46
C VAL A 548 -3.34 7.17 -21.06
N VAL A 549 -2.48 6.85 -20.08
CA VAL A 549 -1.40 7.75 -19.63
C VAL A 549 -0.47 8.10 -20.79
N ALA A 550 -0.09 7.11 -21.59
CA ALA A 550 0.80 7.33 -22.71
C ALA A 550 0.18 8.24 -23.80
N ARG A 551 -1.12 8.16 -24.00
CA ARG A 551 -1.87 9.04 -24.92
C ARG A 551 -2.02 10.44 -24.36
N GLU A 552 -2.36 10.58 -23.08
CA GLU A 552 -2.52 11.87 -22.40
C GLU A 552 -1.23 12.69 -22.38
N HIS A 553 -0.08 12.02 -22.17
CA HIS A 553 1.21 12.67 -21.95
C HIS A 553 2.25 12.46 -23.08
N ASN A 554 1.83 11.89 -24.22
CA ASN A 554 2.71 11.61 -25.36
C ASN A 554 3.95 10.79 -24.95
N TYR A 555 3.72 9.65 -24.26
CA TYR A 555 4.79 8.70 -23.93
C TYR A 555 5.03 7.76 -25.13
N ILE A 556 6.27 7.30 -25.25
CA ILE A 556 6.68 6.42 -26.34
C ILE A 556 7.00 5.02 -25.84
N ARG A 557 6.95 4.04 -26.74
CA ARG A 557 7.40 2.68 -26.47
C ARG A 557 8.93 2.66 -26.37
N PRO A 558 9.51 2.30 -25.20
CA PRO A 558 10.95 2.15 -25.06
C PRO A 558 11.42 0.80 -25.64
N SER A 559 12.66 0.76 -26.17
CA SER A 559 13.34 -0.48 -26.47
C SER A 559 13.98 -1.02 -25.20
N VAL A 560 13.64 -2.24 -24.80
CA VAL A 560 14.25 -2.92 -23.65
C VAL A 560 15.01 -4.14 -24.15
N ASP A 561 16.28 -4.26 -23.74
CA ASP A 561 17.19 -5.31 -24.18
C ASP A 561 18.12 -5.80 -23.06
N GLU A 562 18.95 -6.84 -23.35
CA GLU A 562 19.90 -7.40 -22.38
C GLU A 562 21.23 -6.64 -22.32
N SER A 563 21.36 -5.50 -23.00
CA SER A 563 22.57 -4.68 -22.97
C SER A 563 22.77 -4.01 -21.60
N THR A 564 23.89 -3.33 -21.42
CA THR A 564 24.18 -2.47 -20.27
C THR A 564 24.05 -0.99 -20.61
N THR A 565 23.49 -0.64 -21.77
CA THR A 565 23.33 0.73 -22.25
C THR A 565 21.99 1.29 -21.78
N LEU A 566 22.03 2.49 -21.26
CA LEU A 566 20.84 3.32 -20.96
C LEU A 566 20.99 4.60 -21.79
N ASP A 567 20.17 4.78 -22.83
CA ASP A 567 20.18 5.97 -23.70
C ASP A 567 18.76 6.54 -23.76
N ILE A 568 18.54 7.64 -23.07
CA ILE A 568 17.27 8.36 -22.99
C ILE A 568 17.46 9.68 -23.73
N ARG A 569 16.64 9.96 -24.75
CA ARG A 569 16.63 11.21 -25.50
C ARG A 569 15.38 12.01 -25.18
N ALA A 570 15.57 13.28 -24.92
CA ALA A 570 14.52 14.21 -24.54
C ALA A 570 13.61 13.65 -23.40
N GLY A 571 14.24 13.03 -22.39
CA GLY A 571 13.51 12.49 -21.23
C GLY A 571 12.85 13.59 -20.42
N ARG A 572 11.64 13.31 -19.89
CA ARG A 572 10.86 14.20 -19.03
C ARG A 572 10.57 13.52 -17.71
N HIS A 573 10.33 14.28 -16.65
CA HIS A 573 9.99 13.73 -15.35
C HIS A 573 8.48 13.48 -15.28
N PRO A 574 8.01 12.22 -15.16
CA PRO A 574 6.60 11.86 -15.30
C PRO A 574 5.68 12.56 -14.29
N VAL A 575 6.17 12.88 -13.09
CA VAL A 575 5.36 13.55 -12.07
C VAL A 575 5.45 15.06 -12.21
N ILE A 576 6.67 15.63 -12.32
CA ILE A 576 6.85 17.09 -12.36
C ILE A 576 6.14 17.70 -13.57
N GLU A 577 6.18 17.04 -14.73
CA GLU A 577 5.51 17.57 -15.94
C GLU A 577 3.99 17.74 -15.75
N THR A 578 3.36 16.94 -14.88
CA THR A 578 1.91 17.03 -14.59
C THR A 578 1.56 18.10 -13.55
N LEU A 579 2.57 18.64 -12.84
CA LEU A 579 2.40 19.67 -11.80
C LEU A 579 2.71 21.09 -12.31
N LEU A 580 3.23 21.22 -13.54
CA LEU A 580 3.56 22.52 -14.11
C LEU A 580 2.30 23.33 -14.39
N PRO A 581 2.34 24.65 -14.17
CA PRO A 581 1.23 25.54 -14.54
C PRO A 581 0.88 25.45 -16.02
N PRO A 582 -0.38 25.71 -16.40
CA PRO A 582 -0.77 25.77 -17.80
C PRO A 582 0.10 26.75 -18.61
N GLY A 583 0.67 26.27 -19.72
CA GLY A 583 1.57 27.04 -20.58
C GLY A 583 3.07 26.91 -20.28
N GLU A 584 3.43 26.27 -19.15
CA GLU A 584 4.81 25.87 -18.88
C GLU A 584 5.05 24.43 -19.33
N SER A 585 6.22 24.17 -19.94
CA SER A 585 6.64 22.83 -20.33
C SER A 585 7.88 22.40 -19.57
N TYR A 586 7.97 21.10 -19.27
CA TYR A 586 9.17 20.51 -18.69
C TYR A 586 10.32 20.57 -19.70
N VAL A 587 11.52 20.96 -19.25
CA VAL A 587 12.71 20.99 -20.11
C VAL A 587 13.27 19.57 -20.26
N PRO A 588 13.16 18.97 -21.44
CA PRO A 588 13.59 17.59 -21.65
C PRO A 588 15.11 17.47 -21.66
N ASN A 589 15.64 16.36 -21.17
CA ASN A 589 17.07 16.11 -21.04
C ASN A 589 17.49 14.76 -21.61
N ASP A 590 18.71 14.73 -22.19
CA ASP A 590 19.33 13.50 -22.68
C ASP A 590 20.24 12.93 -21.61
N VAL A 591 20.11 11.61 -21.37
CA VAL A 591 20.96 10.88 -20.42
C VAL A 591 21.44 9.60 -21.10
N ARG A 592 22.75 9.44 -21.20
CA ARG A 592 23.34 8.20 -21.69
C ARG A 592 24.31 7.63 -20.68
N LEU A 593 24.17 6.38 -20.32
CA LEU A 593 25.07 5.63 -19.46
C LEU A 593 25.42 4.28 -20.13
N ASP A 594 26.67 3.89 -20.04
CA ASP A 594 27.14 2.56 -20.46
C ASP A 594 28.31 2.12 -19.57
N THR A 595 28.59 0.83 -19.48
CA THR A 595 29.64 0.28 -18.61
C THR A 595 31.04 0.40 -19.21
N THR A 596 31.20 0.97 -20.43
CA THR A 596 32.45 0.99 -21.18
C THR A 596 33.10 2.38 -21.30
N LYS A 597 32.29 3.41 -21.59
CA LYS A 597 32.79 4.78 -21.86
C LYS A 597 32.26 5.82 -20.92
N GLN A 598 31.03 5.69 -20.44
CA GLN A 598 30.34 6.64 -19.58
C GLN A 598 29.54 5.91 -18.51
N GLN A 599 30.27 5.29 -17.58
CA GLN A 599 29.70 4.52 -16.47
C GLN A 599 29.14 5.45 -15.40
N ILE A 600 29.89 6.51 -15.09
CA ILE A 600 29.57 7.45 -14.03
C ILE A 600 29.46 8.85 -14.61
N ILE A 601 28.33 9.51 -14.38
CA ILE A 601 28.13 10.93 -14.71
C ILE A 601 28.16 11.71 -13.39
N ILE A 602 29.14 12.60 -13.24
CA ILE A 602 29.17 13.61 -12.19
C ILE A 602 28.40 14.83 -12.68
N ILE A 603 27.36 15.23 -11.94
CA ILE A 603 26.48 16.34 -12.30
C ILE A 603 26.68 17.47 -11.29
N THR A 604 27.30 18.56 -11.76
CA THR A 604 27.48 19.78 -10.97
C THR A 604 26.46 20.85 -11.36
N GLY A 605 26.35 21.89 -10.59
CA GLY A 605 25.44 23.02 -10.82
C GLY A 605 24.78 23.53 -9.56
N PRO A 606 24.10 24.68 -9.61
CA PRO A 606 23.50 25.31 -8.44
C PRO A 606 22.33 24.49 -7.89
N ASN A 607 22.00 24.72 -6.63
CA ASN A 607 20.76 24.23 -6.06
C ASN A 607 19.58 24.87 -6.79
N MET A 608 18.45 24.17 -6.92
CA MET A 608 17.26 24.54 -7.71
C MET A 608 17.44 24.45 -9.25
N ALA A 609 18.64 24.08 -9.75
CA ALA A 609 18.82 23.89 -11.19
C ALA A 609 18.13 22.64 -11.75
N GLY A 610 17.69 21.72 -10.89
CA GLY A 610 16.98 20.51 -11.30
C GLY A 610 17.83 19.24 -11.31
N LYS A 611 18.98 19.20 -10.64
CA LYS A 611 19.83 18.01 -10.53
C LYS A 611 19.06 16.79 -10.00
N SER A 612 18.41 16.92 -8.84
CA SER A 612 17.61 15.85 -8.21
C SER A 612 16.45 15.38 -9.10
N ALA A 613 15.79 16.32 -9.79
CA ALA A 613 14.72 15.98 -10.73
C ALA A 613 15.24 15.13 -11.91
N LEU A 614 16.44 15.43 -12.43
CA LEU A 614 17.07 14.67 -13.50
C LEU A 614 17.44 13.25 -13.06
N LEU A 615 17.97 13.09 -11.86
CA LEU A 615 18.27 11.77 -11.29
C LEU A 615 17.00 10.94 -11.19
N ARG A 616 15.97 11.47 -10.53
CA ARG A 616 14.68 10.79 -10.37
C ARG A 616 14.03 10.48 -11.70
N GLN A 617 14.03 11.41 -12.65
CA GLN A 617 13.56 11.22 -14.02
C GLN A 617 14.18 9.96 -14.66
N THR A 618 15.50 9.81 -14.58
CA THR A 618 16.21 8.68 -15.18
C THR A 618 15.80 7.34 -14.55
N ALA A 619 15.67 7.30 -13.21
CA ALA A 619 15.20 6.10 -12.50
C ALA A 619 13.75 5.77 -12.82
N LEU A 620 12.86 6.78 -12.85
CA LEU A 620 11.44 6.59 -13.11
C LEU A 620 11.18 6.12 -14.55
N ILE A 621 11.91 6.67 -15.54
CA ILE A 621 11.85 6.19 -16.93
C ILE A 621 12.29 4.73 -17.02
N THR A 622 13.41 4.38 -16.38
CA THR A 622 13.91 3.00 -16.35
C THR A 622 12.91 2.06 -15.69
N LEU A 623 12.33 2.47 -14.57
CA LEU A 623 11.33 1.70 -13.84
C LEU A 623 10.06 1.50 -14.68
N LEU A 624 9.51 2.54 -15.28
CA LEU A 624 8.34 2.46 -16.15
C LEU A 624 8.59 1.51 -17.33
N ALA A 625 9.76 1.58 -17.97
CA ALA A 625 10.13 0.67 -19.05
C ALA A 625 10.11 -0.80 -18.57
N GLN A 626 10.65 -1.11 -17.38
CA GLN A 626 10.70 -2.46 -16.83
C GLN A 626 9.37 -2.93 -16.19
N VAL A 627 8.45 -2.03 -15.90
CA VAL A 627 7.06 -2.39 -15.59
C VAL A 627 6.29 -2.80 -16.86
N GLY A 628 6.78 -2.41 -18.03
CA GLY A 628 6.16 -2.65 -19.34
C GLY A 628 5.29 -1.50 -19.83
N ALA A 629 5.41 -0.33 -19.20
CA ALA A 629 4.74 0.89 -19.62
C ALA A 629 5.52 1.63 -20.72
N PHE A 630 4.88 2.58 -21.40
CA PHE A 630 5.52 3.57 -22.22
C PHE A 630 6.13 4.66 -21.35
N VAL A 631 7.10 5.42 -21.90
CA VAL A 631 7.96 6.33 -21.12
C VAL A 631 7.93 7.75 -21.65
N PRO A 632 8.09 8.77 -20.77
CA PRO A 632 8.14 10.17 -21.14
C PRO A 632 9.49 10.56 -21.78
N ALA A 633 9.69 10.20 -23.02
CA ALA A 633 10.88 10.51 -23.81
C ALA A 633 10.55 10.61 -25.30
N GLU A 634 11.47 11.11 -26.14
CA GLU A 634 11.36 11.00 -27.60
C GLU A 634 11.95 9.68 -28.11
N GLN A 635 13.01 9.19 -27.45
CA GLN A 635 13.59 7.88 -27.68
C GLN A 635 14.14 7.34 -26.35
N ALA A 636 14.02 6.03 -26.14
CA ALA A 636 14.60 5.37 -24.97
C ALA A 636 15.04 3.94 -25.32
N GLN A 637 16.33 3.68 -25.09
CA GLN A 637 16.90 2.33 -25.08
C GLN A 637 17.30 2.03 -23.63
N ILE A 638 16.71 1.00 -23.06
CA ILE A 638 16.91 0.63 -21.67
C ILE A 638 17.52 -0.78 -21.62
N GLY A 639 18.83 -0.85 -21.42
CA GLY A 639 19.50 -2.10 -21.08
C GLY A 639 19.09 -2.55 -19.69
N MET A 640 18.72 -3.80 -19.55
CA MET A 640 18.14 -4.41 -18.36
C MET A 640 18.86 -3.97 -17.07
N VAL A 641 18.08 -3.55 -16.08
CA VAL A 641 18.51 -3.20 -14.73
C VAL A 641 18.01 -4.26 -13.76
N ASP A 642 18.85 -4.73 -12.86
CA ASP A 642 18.47 -5.70 -11.83
C ASP A 642 18.26 -5.06 -10.47
N LYS A 643 18.88 -3.90 -10.22
CA LYS A 643 18.75 -3.14 -8.97
C LYS A 643 18.72 -1.63 -9.24
N ILE A 644 17.83 -0.92 -8.59
CA ILE A 644 17.79 0.54 -8.59
C ILE A 644 18.01 1.01 -7.16
N PHE A 645 19.03 1.84 -6.96
CA PHE A 645 19.34 2.44 -5.68
C PHE A 645 19.37 3.95 -5.77
N THR A 646 18.76 4.60 -4.80
CA THR A 646 18.76 6.05 -4.71
C THR A 646 19.14 6.53 -3.33
N ARG A 647 20.04 7.49 -3.29
CA ARG A 647 20.29 8.33 -2.13
C ARG A 647 19.99 9.77 -2.52
N VAL A 648 18.80 10.26 -2.20
CA VAL A 648 18.29 11.57 -2.62
C VAL A 648 17.68 12.30 -1.42
N GLY A 649 18.13 13.52 -1.16
CA GLY A 649 17.58 14.40 -0.12
C GLY A 649 18.02 14.07 1.30
N ALA A 650 17.88 15.03 2.22
CA ALA A 650 18.03 14.82 3.65
C ALA A 650 16.66 14.41 4.23
N SER A 651 16.54 13.19 4.75
CA SER A 651 15.39 12.80 5.55
C SER A 651 15.76 12.89 7.02
N ASP A 652 15.19 13.87 7.71
CA ASP A 652 15.30 13.94 9.16
C ASP A 652 14.45 12.82 9.79
N ASN A 653 15.10 11.81 10.30
CA ASN A 653 14.45 10.78 11.10
C ASN A 653 14.54 11.13 12.60
N ILE A 654 13.94 12.26 12.97
CA ILE A 654 13.94 12.82 14.33
C ILE A 654 13.36 11.80 15.34
N SER A 655 12.46 10.93 14.88
CA SER A 655 11.79 9.94 15.74
C SER A 655 12.70 8.82 16.27
N MET A 656 13.84 8.57 15.62
CA MET A 656 14.81 7.52 16.03
C MET A 656 16.05 8.11 16.72
N GLY A 657 16.19 9.46 16.80
CA GLY A 657 17.34 10.11 17.42
C GLY A 657 18.66 9.94 16.66
N GLU A 658 18.61 9.48 15.40
CA GLU A 658 19.79 9.31 14.56
C GLU A 658 20.18 10.64 13.91
N SER A 659 21.50 10.90 13.82
CA SER A 659 22.02 12.03 13.06
C SER A 659 21.69 11.87 11.57
N THR A 660 21.29 12.96 10.91
CA THR A 660 21.05 13.00 9.45
C THR A 660 22.22 12.42 8.65
N PHE A 661 23.45 12.68 9.09
CA PHE A 661 24.65 12.12 8.49
C PHE A 661 24.78 10.61 8.69
N MET A 662 24.40 10.07 9.86
CA MET A 662 24.41 8.63 10.10
C MET A 662 23.39 7.90 9.21
N VAL A 663 22.20 8.45 9.05
CA VAL A 663 21.19 7.92 8.10
C VAL A 663 21.73 7.92 6.68
N GLU A 664 22.35 9.04 6.27
CA GLU A 664 22.97 9.17 4.95
C GLU A 664 24.05 8.11 4.70
N MET A 665 24.93 7.90 5.66
CA MET A 665 26.00 6.89 5.56
C MET A 665 25.45 5.46 5.59
N SER A 666 24.39 5.20 6.34
CA SER A 666 23.71 3.89 6.36
C SER A 666 23.05 3.56 5.02
N GLU A 667 22.39 4.54 4.40
CA GLU A 667 21.84 4.40 3.05
C GLU A 667 22.96 4.14 2.02
N ALA A 668 24.03 4.93 2.06
CA ALA A 668 25.18 4.74 1.16
C ALA A 668 25.86 3.37 1.37
N ALA A 669 26.03 2.95 2.61
CA ALA A 669 26.61 1.63 2.93
C ALA A 669 25.73 0.48 2.41
N ASN A 670 24.41 0.59 2.56
CA ASN A 670 23.48 -0.38 1.99
C ASN A 670 23.64 -0.48 0.47
N ILE A 671 23.74 0.63 -0.23
CA ILE A 671 23.98 0.66 -1.68
C ILE A 671 25.31 -0.05 -2.01
N MET A 672 26.41 0.37 -1.36
CA MET A 672 27.74 -0.11 -1.67
C MET A 672 27.90 -1.62 -1.43
N ASN A 673 27.25 -2.17 -0.42
CA ASN A 673 27.29 -3.60 -0.09
C ASN A 673 26.37 -4.47 -0.99
N ASN A 674 25.44 -3.87 -1.74
CA ASN A 674 24.45 -4.59 -2.54
C ASN A 674 24.58 -4.37 -4.06
N LEU A 675 25.67 -3.81 -4.53
CA LEU A 675 25.91 -3.53 -5.96
C LEU A 675 25.91 -4.80 -6.81
N SER A 676 25.53 -4.64 -8.08
CA SER A 676 25.67 -5.63 -9.15
C SER A 676 26.14 -4.97 -10.44
N GLU A 677 26.51 -5.76 -11.43
CA GLU A 677 26.95 -5.27 -12.75
C GLU A 677 25.86 -4.45 -13.45
N ARG A 678 24.59 -4.78 -13.22
CA ARG A 678 23.41 -4.16 -13.86
C ARG A 678 22.71 -3.13 -12.99
N SER A 679 23.28 -2.76 -11.84
CA SER A 679 22.69 -1.75 -10.97
C SER A 679 22.65 -0.36 -11.60
N LEU A 680 21.57 0.37 -11.32
CA LEU A 680 21.44 1.82 -11.55
C LEU A 680 21.52 2.52 -10.19
N VAL A 681 22.50 3.38 -10.01
CA VAL A 681 22.79 4.06 -8.74
C VAL A 681 22.65 5.57 -8.90
N LEU A 682 21.93 6.21 -7.98
CA LEU A 682 21.67 7.64 -7.99
C LEU A 682 22.09 8.24 -6.65
N PHE A 683 23.16 9.03 -6.65
CA PHE A 683 23.60 9.81 -5.50
C PHE A 683 23.28 11.29 -5.68
N ASP A 684 22.60 11.88 -4.73
CA ASP A 684 22.29 13.30 -4.72
C ASP A 684 22.85 13.96 -3.46
N GLU A 685 23.82 14.84 -3.66
CA GLU A 685 24.45 15.68 -2.64
C GLU A 685 24.99 14.90 -1.44
N LEU A 686 25.64 13.77 -1.68
CA LEU A 686 26.25 12.94 -0.65
C LEU A 686 27.41 13.68 0.06
N GLY A 687 27.48 13.55 1.38
CA GLY A 687 28.54 14.15 2.21
C GLY A 687 28.20 15.51 2.81
N ARG A 688 26.95 16.03 2.65
CA ARG A 688 26.55 17.34 3.19
C ARG A 688 26.44 17.41 4.72
N GLY A 689 26.23 16.28 5.37
CA GLY A 689 25.98 16.21 6.83
C GLY A 689 27.23 16.33 7.71
N THR A 690 28.43 16.54 7.13
CA THR A 690 29.71 16.60 7.83
C THR A 690 30.57 17.77 7.37
N SER A 691 31.85 17.83 7.78
CA SER A 691 32.78 18.85 7.32
C SER A 691 32.99 18.74 5.80
N THR A 692 33.27 19.86 5.13
CA THR A 692 33.43 19.90 3.67
C THR A 692 34.47 18.90 3.16
N TYR A 693 35.61 18.82 3.83
CA TYR A 693 36.68 17.91 3.43
C TYR A 693 36.36 16.44 3.65
N ASP A 694 35.72 16.10 4.77
CA ASP A 694 35.24 14.73 5.00
C ASP A 694 34.21 14.32 3.94
N GLY A 695 33.26 15.24 3.63
CA GLY A 695 32.25 15.02 2.62
C GLY A 695 32.84 14.79 1.22
N ILE A 696 33.81 15.63 0.80
CA ILE A 696 34.53 15.46 -0.47
C ILE A 696 35.29 14.14 -0.48
N SER A 697 36.01 13.80 0.59
CA SER A 697 36.80 12.57 0.68
C SER A 697 35.94 11.32 0.55
N ILE A 698 34.79 11.28 1.22
CA ILE A 698 33.83 10.17 1.13
C ILE A 698 33.25 10.07 -0.27
N ALA A 699 32.80 11.19 -0.85
CA ALA A 699 32.23 11.23 -2.19
C ALA A 699 33.24 10.77 -3.24
N TRP A 700 34.48 11.24 -3.15
CA TRP A 700 35.59 10.83 -4.03
C TRP A 700 35.86 9.33 -3.93
N ALA A 701 36.03 8.82 -2.72
CA ALA A 701 36.31 7.40 -2.48
C ALA A 701 35.20 6.49 -3.01
N ILE A 702 33.93 6.91 -2.89
CA ILE A 702 32.79 6.16 -3.44
C ILE A 702 32.83 6.11 -4.95
N VAL A 703 33.06 7.24 -5.64
CA VAL A 703 33.14 7.30 -7.10
C VAL A 703 34.32 6.49 -7.62
N GLU A 704 35.49 6.58 -6.96
CA GLU A 704 36.65 5.78 -7.26
C GLU A 704 36.38 4.28 -7.10
N HIS A 705 35.79 3.89 -5.99
CA HIS A 705 35.40 2.49 -5.75
C HIS A 705 34.44 1.96 -6.82
N LEU A 706 33.41 2.73 -7.21
CA LEU A 706 32.47 2.36 -8.26
C LEU A 706 33.15 2.19 -9.62
N HIS A 707 34.17 3.02 -9.93
CA HIS A 707 34.92 2.93 -11.15
C HIS A 707 35.92 1.79 -11.16
N GLU A 708 36.71 1.61 -10.07
CA GLU A 708 37.77 0.59 -9.98
C GLU A 708 37.27 -0.80 -9.59
N ASN A 709 36.00 -0.96 -9.24
CA ASN A 709 35.42 -2.25 -8.89
C ASN A 709 35.56 -3.26 -10.05
N GLY A 710 36.36 -4.31 -9.83
CA GLY A 710 36.64 -5.31 -10.85
C GLY A 710 35.49 -6.29 -11.08
N THR A 711 34.55 -6.40 -10.13
CA THR A 711 33.45 -7.37 -10.18
C THR A 711 32.14 -6.80 -10.71
N CYS A 712 31.92 -5.49 -10.52
CA CYS A 712 30.70 -4.83 -11.01
C CYS A 712 30.98 -3.38 -11.44
N ARG A 713 30.31 -2.95 -12.52
CA ARG A 713 30.41 -1.58 -13.07
C ARG A 713 29.02 -0.96 -13.11
N PRO A 714 28.45 -0.56 -11.97
CA PRO A 714 27.09 -0.03 -11.92
C PRO A 714 27.02 1.31 -12.68
N ARG A 715 25.91 1.52 -13.40
CA ARG A 715 25.62 2.80 -14.06
C ARG A 715 25.24 3.80 -12.99
N THR A 716 25.95 4.93 -12.92
CA THR A 716 25.83 5.86 -11.80
C THR A 716 25.61 7.28 -12.26
N LEU A 717 24.62 7.97 -11.68
CA LEU A 717 24.47 9.41 -11.70
C LEU A 717 24.81 9.96 -10.31
N PHE A 718 25.77 10.88 -10.26
CA PHE A 718 26.28 11.46 -9.03
C PHE A 718 26.11 12.99 -9.08
N ALA A 719 25.03 13.51 -8.50
CA ALA A 719 24.82 14.94 -8.38
C ALA A 719 25.53 15.48 -7.13
N THR A 720 26.29 16.53 -7.29
CA THR A 720 27.08 17.13 -6.22
C THR A 720 27.23 18.64 -6.37
N HIS A 721 27.56 19.29 -5.28
CA HIS A 721 28.00 20.68 -5.23
C HIS A 721 29.54 20.80 -5.06
N TYR A 722 30.23 19.67 -4.90
CA TYR A 722 31.67 19.62 -4.81
C TYR A 722 32.29 19.71 -6.19
N HIS A 723 32.88 20.87 -6.50
CA HIS A 723 33.53 21.15 -7.79
C HIS A 723 34.82 20.35 -7.97
N GLU A 724 35.43 19.95 -6.85
CA GLU A 724 36.66 19.15 -6.82
C GLU A 724 36.47 17.79 -7.50
N LEU A 725 35.28 17.22 -7.46
CA LEU A 725 34.98 15.97 -8.14
C LEU A 725 35.08 16.09 -9.69
N ASN A 726 35.08 17.30 -10.25
CA ASN A 726 35.29 17.48 -11.69
C ASN A 726 36.68 17.00 -12.15
N GLU A 727 37.69 16.98 -11.26
CA GLU A 727 39.02 16.48 -11.58
C GLU A 727 39.03 14.97 -11.87
N MET A 728 38.04 14.21 -11.36
CA MET A 728 37.94 12.76 -11.55
C MET A 728 37.81 12.35 -13.02
N GLU A 729 37.23 13.16 -13.89
CA GLU A 729 37.19 12.88 -15.33
C GLU A 729 38.56 12.78 -15.98
N LYS A 730 39.56 13.51 -15.46
CA LYS A 730 40.94 13.46 -15.93
C LYS A 730 41.68 12.21 -15.48
N LEU A 731 41.26 11.65 -14.32
CA LEU A 731 41.91 10.51 -13.70
C LEU A 731 41.25 9.18 -14.09
N PHE A 732 39.94 9.19 -14.33
CA PHE A 732 39.12 7.99 -14.54
C PHE A 732 38.39 8.01 -15.88
N GLU A 733 38.75 7.10 -16.79
CA GLU A 733 38.31 7.10 -18.19
C GLU A 733 36.79 7.03 -18.35
N ARG A 734 36.09 6.26 -17.47
CA ARG A 734 34.63 6.05 -17.54
C ARG A 734 33.82 7.05 -16.71
N VAL A 735 34.46 8.01 -16.04
CA VAL A 735 33.81 9.13 -15.34
C VAL A 735 33.68 10.30 -16.31
N LYS A 736 32.52 10.93 -16.35
CA LYS A 736 32.26 12.09 -17.25
C LYS A 736 31.53 13.18 -16.48
N ASN A 737 32.00 14.42 -16.69
CA ASN A 737 31.43 15.61 -16.05
C ASN A 737 30.34 16.23 -16.91
N TRP A 738 29.25 16.55 -16.25
CA TRP A 738 28.13 17.29 -16.82
C TRP A 738 27.65 18.35 -15.81
N ASN A 739 26.97 19.37 -16.30
CA ASN A 739 26.38 20.39 -15.45
C ASN A 739 24.95 20.70 -15.91
N VAL A 740 24.14 21.16 -14.97
CA VAL A 740 22.82 21.71 -15.29
C VAL A 740 22.98 23.21 -15.53
N SER A 741 22.74 23.60 -16.78
CA SER A 741 23.07 24.95 -17.28
C SER A 741 22.22 26.03 -16.63
N VAL A 742 22.90 27.13 -16.34
CA VAL A 742 22.31 28.40 -15.92
C VAL A 742 22.84 29.52 -16.84
N ARG A 743 22.07 30.55 -17.08
CA ARG A 743 22.48 31.72 -17.81
C ARG A 743 22.25 32.97 -16.97
N GLU A 744 23.24 33.81 -16.91
CA GLU A 744 23.07 35.14 -16.34
C GLU A 744 22.56 36.11 -17.40
N VAL A 745 21.45 36.77 -17.14
CA VAL A 745 20.83 37.79 -18.01
C VAL A 745 20.52 39.00 -17.15
N ASN A 746 21.18 40.13 -17.46
CA ASN A 746 21.00 41.40 -16.75
C ASN A 746 21.18 41.28 -15.20
N GLY A 747 22.18 40.55 -14.75
CA GLY A 747 22.46 40.33 -13.34
C GLY A 747 21.44 39.44 -12.62
N ARG A 748 20.60 38.72 -13.38
CA ARG A 748 19.67 37.69 -12.89
C ARG A 748 20.05 36.33 -13.44
N ILE A 749 20.03 35.31 -12.60
CA ILE A 749 20.25 33.93 -13.02
C ILE A 749 18.93 33.34 -13.53
N VAL A 750 18.97 32.81 -14.75
CA VAL A 750 17.93 32.04 -15.39
C VAL A 750 18.37 30.58 -15.39
N PHE A 751 17.63 29.71 -14.69
CA PHE A 751 17.85 28.26 -14.69
C PHE A 751 17.36 27.68 -16.02
N LEU A 752 18.29 27.29 -16.90
CA LEU A 752 17.92 26.65 -18.17
C LEU A 752 17.44 25.20 -18.00
N ARG A 753 17.75 24.57 -16.87
CA ARG A 753 17.41 23.18 -16.53
C ARG A 753 17.84 22.16 -17.58
N LYS A 754 18.85 22.51 -18.41
CA LYS A 754 19.36 21.65 -19.47
C LYS A 754 20.72 21.07 -19.06
N LEU A 755 20.86 19.75 -19.21
CA LEU A 755 22.09 19.03 -18.97
C LEU A 755 23.08 19.30 -20.12
N THR A 756 24.28 19.75 -19.79
CA THR A 756 25.34 20.06 -20.76
C THR A 756 26.67 19.44 -20.35
N ARG A 757 27.49 19.12 -21.31
CA ARG A 757 28.82 18.53 -21.10
C ARG A 757 29.75 19.49 -20.40
N GLY A 758 30.58 18.99 -19.48
CA GLY A 758 31.58 19.78 -18.72
C GLY A 758 31.13 20.06 -17.29
N GLY A 759 32.07 20.40 -16.41
CA GLY A 759 31.80 20.78 -15.03
C GLY A 759 31.42 22.27 -14.92
N SER A 760 30.72 22.65 -13.83
CA SER A 760 30.52 24.05 -13.45
C SER A 760 31.62 24.46 -12.49
N GLU A 761 32.24 25.58 -12.73
CA GLU A 761 33.32 26.15 -11.87
C GLU A 761 32.77 27.17 -10.85
N HIS A 762 31.51 27.60 -10.96
CA HIS A 762 30.97 28.68 -10.14
C HIS A 762 29.86 28.17 -9.18
N SER A 763 29.95 28.68 -7.95
CA SER A 763 28.91 28.52 -6.96
C SER A 763 27.85 29.62 -7.06
N PHE A 764 26.57 29.30 -7.10
CA PHE A 764 25.48 30.27 -7.24
C PHE A 764 24.65 30.42 -5.96
N GLY A 765 25.16 29.95 -4.80
CA GLY A 765 24.43 29.95 -3.51
C GLY A 765 23.97 31.34 -3.09
N ILE A 766 24.79 32.36 -3.24
CA ILE A 766 24.46 33.75 -2.89
C ILE A 766 23.33 34.29 -3.78
N HIS A 767 23.31 33.93 -5.06
CA HIS A 767 22.23 34.31 -5.97
C HIS A 767 20.90 33.65 -5.60
N VAL A 768 20.92 32.39 -5.17
CA VAL A 768 19.73 31.69 -4.65
C VAL A 768 19.22 32.39 -3.39
N ALA A 769 20.10 32.76 -2.47
CA ALA A 769 19.75 33.53 -1.29
C ALA A 769 19.08 34.88 -1.63
N LYS A 770 19.56 35.57 -2.69
CA LYS A 770 18.95 36.80 -3.20
C LYS A 770 17.54 36.55 -3.77
N ILE A 771 17.33 35.46 -4.52
CA ILE A 771 16.02 35.07 -5.07
C ILE A 771 15.06 34.72 -3.94
N ALA A 772 15.54 34.06 -2.87
CA ALA A 772 14.77 33.73 -1.67
C ALA A 772 14.37 34.92 -0.81
N GLY A 773 14.78 36.15 -1.20
CA GLY A 773 14.41 37.37 -0.49
C GLY A 773 15.33 37.75 0.69
N MET A 774 16.57 37.21 0.74
CA MET A 774 17.56 37.57 1.75
C MET A 774 17.82 39.10 1.73
N PRO A 775 17.93 39.78 2.89
CA PRO A 775 18.18 41.22 2.95
C PRO A 775 19.44 41.63 2.14
N GLY A 776 19.30 42.64 1.28
CA GLY A 776 20.34 43.03 0.34
C GLY A 776 21.70 43.36 0.98
N ARG A 777 21.74 43.79 2.24
CA ARG A 777 23.00 44.01 2.99
C ARG A 777 23.76 42.70 3.24
N ILE A 778 23.04 41.63 3.54
CA ILE A 778 23.63 40.29 3.77
C ILE A 778 24.17 39.76 2.44
N VAL A 779 23.37 39.86 1.38
CA VAL A 779 23.80 39.43 0.02
C VAL A 779 25.09 40.12 -0.43
N LYS A 780 25.14 41.44 -0.35
CA LYS A 780 26.36 42.22 -0.72
C LYS A 780 27.57 41.82 0.13
N ARG A 781 27.35 41.61 1.45
CA ARG A 781 28.48 41.20 2.31
C ARG A 781 28.95 39.78 2.00
N SER A 782 28.05 38.89 1.69
CA SER A 782 28.37 37.51 1.27
C SER A 782 29.18 37.50 -0.05
N GLU A 783 28.81 38.34 -1.02
CA GLU A 783 29.56 38.49 -2.27
C GLU A 783 31.01 38.97 -2.02
N GLN A 784 31.20 39.95 -1.12
CA GLN A 784 32.55 40.44 -0.73
C GLN A 784 33.37 39.32 -0.09
N ILE A 785 32.77 38.60 0.89
CA ILE A 785 33.46 37.51 1.59
C ILE A 785 33.82 36.37 0.61
N LEU A 786 32.93 36.01 -0.31
CA LEU A 786 33.19 34.99 -1.32
C LEU A 786 34.39 35.41 -2.19
N HIS A 787 34.40 36.66 -2.68
CA HIS A 787 35.52 37.19 -3.49
C HIS A 787 36.86 37.15 -2.73
N ASP A 788 36.86 37.53 -1.44
CA ASP A 788 38.06 37.47 -0.60
C ASP A 788 38.55 36.03 -0.40
N LEU A 789 37.64 35.08 -0.20
CA LEU A 789 37.98 33.65 -0.05
C LEU A 789 38.52 33.05 -1.35
N GLU A 790 37.90 33.34 -2.50
CA GLU A 790 38.37 32.90 -3.82
C GLU A 790 39.74 33.52 -4.18
N ALA A 791 39.95 34.81 -3.88
CA ALA A 791 41.23 35.48 -4.08
C ALA A 791 42.35 34.89 -3.21
N ASN A 792 42.07 34.51 -1.97
CA ASN A 792 43.02 33.86 -1.08
C ASN A 792 43.33 32.42 -1.53
N ASN A 793 42.35 31.66 -1.98
CA ASN A 793 42.57 30.33 -2.56
C ASN A 793 43.40 30.42 -3.87
N ALA A 794 43.18 31.41 -4.73
CA ALA A 794 43.98 31.63 -5.94
C ALA A 794 45.43 32.03 -5.66
N ARG A 795 45.71 32.68 -4.52
CA ARG A 795 47.08 33.02 -4.08
C ARG A 795 47.84 31.86 -3.45
N ASN A 796 47.14 30.91 -2.84
CA ASN A 796 47.71 29.69 -2.24
C ASN A 796 47.69 28.49 -3.22
N GLY A 797 47.20 28.65 -4.45
CA GLY A 797 47.01 27.59 -5.41
C GLY A 797 48.25 27.20 -6.19
N THR A 798 49.03 26.29 -5.68
CA THR A 798 49.65 25.27 -6.50
C THR A 798 48.97 23.96 -6.13
N VAL A 799 47.99 23.56 -6.93
CA VAL A 799 47.47 22.18 -6.93
C VAL A 799 48.62 21.33 -7.49
N GLU A 800 49.51 20.88 -6.63
CA GLU A 800 50.46 19.85 -7.00
C GLU A 800 49.68 18.60 -7.40
N LYS A 801 50.07 18.05 -8.54
CA LYS A 801 49.54 16.86 -9.19
C LYS A 801 49.18 15.77 -8.16
N MET A 802 47.90 15.43 -8.07
CA MET A 802 47.47 14.20 -7.47
C MET A 802 47.97 13.04 -8.33
N GLU A 803 49.10 12.46 -7.98
CA GLU A 803 49.56 11.21 -8.56
C GLU A 803 48.67 10.06 -8.03
N ARG A 804 48.41 9.09 -8.92
CA ARG A 804 47.67 7.86 -8.57
C ARG A 804 48.27 7.21 -7.32
N LEU A 805 47.49 7.07 -6.26
CA LEU A 805 47.82 6.20 -5.12
C LEU A 805 47.92 4.75 -5.61
N PRO A 806 48.95 4.00 -5.21
CA PRO A 806 49.05 2.58 -5.56
C PRO A 806 47.91 1.82 -4.90
N SER A 807 47.35 0.85 -5.66
CA SER A 807 46.25 -0.01 -5.30
C SER A 807 46.40 -0.58 -3.87
N LEU A 808 45.34 -0.58 -3.10
CA LEU A 808 45.23 -1.19 -1.77
C LEU A 808 45.61 -2.67 -1.75
N GLY A 809 46.89 -2.94 -1.46
CA GLY A 809 47.45 -4.25 -1.29
C GLY A 809 48.79 -4.16 -0.61
N GLY A 810 48.83 -3.89 0.71
CA GLY A 810 50.03 -3.92 1.49
C GLY A 810 49.94 -3.11 2.77
N THR A 811 49.90 -3.79 3.88
CA THR A 811 50.10 -3.28 5.24
C THR A 811 51.37 -2.45 5.34
N ASP A 812 51.24 -1.12 5.56
CA ASP A 812 52.01 -0.42 6.60
C ASP A 812 51.56 1.05 6.67
N GLY A 813 51.37 1.53 7.89
CA GLY A 813 50.81 2.83 8.18
C GLY A 813 51.75 3.98 7.76
N MET A 814 51.25 4.77 6.80
CA MET A 814 51.60 6.18 6.65
C MET A 814 50.32 6.97 6.37
N GLN A 815 49.86 7.60 7.39
CA GLN A 815 48.78 8.61 7.31
C GLN A 815 49.32 9.83 6.54
N LEU A 816 49.04 9.90 5.24
CA LEU A 816 49.33 11.10 4.44
C LEU A 816 48.31 12.17 4.78
N SER A 817 48.71 13.19 5.50
CA SER A 817 47.94 14.42 5.72
C SER A 817 47.86 15.19 4.42
N PHE A 818 46.67 15.23 3.81
CA PHE A 818 46.41 15.82 2.49
C PHE A 818 46.18 17.33 2.49
N PHE A 819 46.11 18.00 3.64
CA PHE A 819 46.00 19.46 3.76
C PHE A 819 46.81 19.95 4.97
N GLN A 820 47.99 20.44 4.66
CA GLN A 820 48.64 21.43 5.54
C GLN A 820 47.89 22.75 5.35
N LEU A 821 47.01 23.12 6.26
CA LEU A 821 46.77 24.52 6.55
C LEU A 821 48.11 25.06 7.09
N ASP A 822 48.88 25.75 6.25
CA ASP A 822 50.04 26.49 6.66
C ASP A 822 49.54 27.69 7.52
N ASP A 823 49.29 27.44 8.78
CA ASP A 823 49.24 28.47 9.78
C ASP A 823 50.68 29.00 9.92
N PRO A 824 50.93 30.27 9.55
CA PRO A 824 52.27 30.87 9.64
C PRO A 824 52.89 30.69 11.03
N VAL A 825 52.06 30.63 12.06
CA VAL A 825 52.44 30.39 13.46
C VAL A 825 52.96 28.96 13.66
N LEU A 826 52.28 27.96 13.07
CA LEU A 826 52.68 26.56 13.14
C LEU A 826 53.94 26.30 12.30
N GLN A 827 54.11 26.96 11.15
CA GLN A 827 55.32 26.89 10.37
C GLN A 827 56.52 27.47 11.13
N GLN A 828 56.36 28.63 11.76
CA GLN A 828 57.40 29.21 12.58
C GLN A 828 57.79 28.35 13.78
N ILE A 829 56.86 27.72 14.44
CA ILE A 829 57.09 26.76 15.52
C ILE A 829 57.81 25.51 15.02
N ARG A 830 57.42 25.00 13.83
CA ARG A 830 58.07 23.83 13.20
C ARG A 830 59.51 24.16 12.88
N ASP A 831 59.78 25.30 12.26
CA ASP A 831 61.12 25.72 11.85
C ASP A 831 62.03 25.98 13.10
N GLU A 832 61.48 26.58 14.13
CA GLU A 832 62.17 26.75 15.43
C GLU A 832 62.50 25.40 16.08
N LEU A 833 61.62 24.44 16.05
CA LEU A 833 61.84 23.09 16.60
C LEU A 833 62.83 22.27 15.77
N LEU A 834 62.79 22.35 14.44
CA LEU A 834 63.70 21.63 13.55
C LEU A 834 65.15 22.15 13.63
N ASN A 835 65.34 23.44 13.89
CA ASN A 835 66.63 24.04 14.04
C ASN A 835 67.21 23.97 15.47
N LEU A 836 66.47 23.32 16.41
CA LEU A 836 66.88 23.20 17.80
C LEU A 836 67.80 21.97 18.03
N ASP A 837 69.07 22.22 18.38
CA ASP A 837 69.96 21.10 18.76
C ASP A 837 69.75 20.74 20.24
N VAL A 838 68.85 19.80 20.47
CA VAL A 838 68.39 19.36 21.79
C VAL A 838 69.52 18.77 22.66
N ASN A 839 70.56 18.21 22.01
CA ASN A 839 71.62 17.52 22.70
C ASN A 839 72.64 18.50 23.34
N ASN A 840 72.69 19.78 22.89
CA ASN A 840 73.60 20.82 23.35
C ASN A 840 72.97 21.89 24.26
N LEU A 841 71.69 21.72 24.62
CA LEU A 841 70.95 22.67 25.46
C LEU A 841 71.06 22.33 26.95
N THR A 842 71.34 23.34 27.75
CA THR A 842 71.19 23.24 29.19
C THR A 842 69.69 23.17 29.59
N PRO A 843 69.36 22.61 30.79
CA PRO A 843 67.94 22.57 31.22
C PRO A 843 67.23 23.92 31.28
N ILE A 844 67.97 24.98 31.58
CA ILE A 844 67.44 26.40 31.65
C ILE A 844 67.14 26.92 30.23
N GLU A 845 68.07 26.69 29.28
CA GLU A 845 67.87 27.07 27.88
C GLU A 845 66.71 26.32 27.23
N ALA A 846 66.57 25.04 27.52
CA ALA A 846 65.43 24.25 27.06
C ALA A 846 64.08 24.79 27.59
N LEU A 847 64.01 25.18 28.85
CA LEU A 847 62.83 25.79 29.46
C LEU A 847 62.47 27.16 28.86
N ASN A 848 63.54 27.99 28.58
CA ASN A 848 63.35 29.27 27.91
C ASN A 848 62.82 29.09 26.47
N LYS A 849 63.42 28.17 25.70
CA LYS A 849 62.93 27.87 24.36
C LYS A 849 61.49 27.34 24.31
N LEU A 850 61.11 26.48 25.27
CA LEU A 850 59.71 26.04 25.40
C LEU A 850 58.78 27.22 25.76
N ASN A 851 59.23 28.20 26.53
CA ASN A 851 58.45 29.38 26.84
C ASN A 851 58.32 30.31 25.64
N ASP A 852 59.36 30.43 24.80
CA ASP A 852 59.27 31.18 23.55
C ASP A 852 58.31 30.56 22.56
N ILE A 853 58.36 29.25 22.36
CA ILE A 853 57.39 28.48 21.52
C ILE A 853 55.95 28.67 22.03
N LYS A 854 55.77 28.64 23.38
CA LYS A 854 54.47 28.89 24.01
C LYS A 854 54.00 30.34 23.82
N ARG A 855 54.87 31.33 23.69
CA ARG A 855 54.51 32.71 23.38
C ARG A 855 54.08 32.86 21.92
N ILE A 856 54.80 32.23 20.99
CA ILE A 856 54.38 32.17 19.56
C ILE A 856 53.01 31.59 19.44
N LEU A 857 52.66 30.49 20.16
CA LEU A 857 51.33 29.88 20.21
C LEU A 857 50.22 30.78 20.78
N LYS A 858 50.57 31.73 21.66
CA LYS A 858 49.60 32.63 22.29
C LYS A 858 49.40 33.97 21.54
N GLY A 859 50.07 34.15 20.37
CA GLY A 859 49.89 35.33 19.53
C GLY A 859 50.51 36.61 20.08
N GLY A 860 51.67 36.55 20.62
CA GLY A 860 52.51 37.69 21.07
C GLY A 860 51.98 38.43 22.29
#